data_44d1c8706819a83dc496c60c1e6cbc4c
#
_entry.id   44d1c8706819a83dc496c60c1e6cbc4c
#
_cell.length_a   1.000
_cell.length_b   1.000
_cell.length_c   1.000
_cell.angle_alpha   90.00
_cell.angle_beta   90.00
_cell.angle_gamma   90.00
#
_symmetry.space_group_name_H-M   'P 1'
#
loop_
_entity.id
_entity.type
_entity.pdbx_description
1 polymer ?
#
loop_
_entity_poly.entity_id
_entity_poly.type
_entity_poly.pdbx_seq_one_letter_code
_entity_poly.pdbx_strand_id
1 'polypeptide(L)'
;MTGNRKEHLWKEKIMKIRKTICSLLLVCLAFLGIFCGRANVYADQKQALSATVTLLKQEKDCVVQVEAKNSGADFTGKVRLVFSGTDNSNGCAFEQRLTLPQNGKKQYTMTIPYADVSQTRGNGIVAFIDEKGNVVAKEAFASIFGKEKRGIGVGVLSDHYDALGWMSMSGQTYYLHGKDQNVYLTQMDADTLQAQLDELYFLVIDSYDVSSLGKEKIKAIEKWVKNGGWLLIGTGERGKDTLGGFDSSFMEVSCKSVSKVGEENEVSKEMQQLGSYSGFTGIDFSQMPVAKLQRNNTNASKSEAYPGWVYACGDGAIGVCAISFGEKQMQKVSPDLCYGIYDQVAGYSMSYSQYVNDEEWGWSGENAFGVIDHLNTALDFSWLKVLIVVYVIVVGPVLYLLLCKMKKRDWYWLGVPALGIIFIGVVFIGGRNLKLHETRVYSVTAQQADGKSTTGIATYYNAYHSGVKPWKVRLNDNYAYGGTGLSESYSMASSGRVYADRYHYLVEYDRGLSLGVKPQSNFENAYLFAAGTAKGCGSIDTSGLVLTQQKQGGSITNNTSYDFPYLVCVSDDTVMVYSDVKAGETITIDGKSKKPLLSQQISYFDDVYSVLSQDNMNGNTYSYKHKDMAAALYLGLCQIRRQNDVSGTVVVEGVTADLSLIHISEPTRPLYIS
;
A
#
# COMPACT_ATOMS: atom_id res chain seq x y z
N MET A 1 27.23 -74.56 35.57
CA MET A 1 28.22 -73.64 34.96
C MET A 1 27.67 -72.91 33.70
N THR A 2 26.39 -72.71 33.56
CA THR A 2 25.76 -72.09 32.36
C THR A 2 25.20 -70.70 32.54
N GLY A 3 25.19 -70.15 33.78
CA GLY A 3 24.66 -68.81 34.05
C GLY A 3 25.62 -67.65 33.71
N ASN A 4 26.90 -67.84 33.96
CA ASN A 4 27.92 -66.77 33.86
C ASN A 4 28.28 -66.38 32.42
N ARG A 5 28.05 -67.25 31.44
CA ARG A 5 28.37 -67.00 30.03
C ARG A 5 27.35 -66.12 29.31
N LYS A 6 26.09 -66.18 29.74
CA LYS A 6 25.01 -65.32 29.17
C LYS A 6 25.11 -63.87 29.66
N GLU A 7 25.50 -63.67 30.91
CA GLU A 7 25.67 -62.36 31.50
C GLU A 7 26.86 -61.58 30.91
N HIS A 8 27.94 -62.30 30.60
CA HIS A 8 29.10 -61.71 29.96
C HIS A 8 28.85 -61.28 28.52
N LEU A 9 28.12 -62.08 27.74
CA LEU A 9 27.68 -61.76 26.40
C LEU A 9 26.69 -60.59 26.33
N TRP A 10 25.84 -60.44 27.37
CA TRP A 10 24.90 -59.36 27.49
C TRP A 10 25.59 -58.02 27.81
N LYS A 11 26.55 -58.02 28.70
CA LYS A 11 27.40 -56.85 29.01
C LYS A 11 28.24 -56.42 27.83
N GLU A 12 28.77 -57.34 27.04
CA GLU A 12 29.51 -57.03 25.82
C GLU A 12 28.64 -56.39 24.70
N LYS A 13 27.42 -56.89 24.54
CA LYS A 13 26.45 -56.28 23.64
C LYS A 13 26.03 -54.88 24.06
N ILE A 14 25.77 -54.64 25.33
CA ILE A 14 25.44 -53.32 25.86
C ILE A 14 26.62 -52.36 25.67
N MET A 15 27.82 -52.82 25.91
CA MET A 15 29.02 -51.99 25.73
C MET A 15 29.28 -51.61 24.25
N LYS A 16 29.02 -52.54 23.30
CA LYS A 16 29.05 -52.23 21.86
C LYS A 16 27.97 -51.24 21.45
N ILE A 17 26.73 -51.40 21.94
CA ILE A 17 25.63 -50.48 21.68
C ILE A 17 25.92 -49.06 22.25
N ARG A 18 26.46 -48.98 23.48
CA ARG A 18 26.91 -47.68 24.05
C ARG A 18 28.01 -47.02 23.24
N LYS A 19 29.00 -47.77 22.76
CA LYS A 19 30.07 -47.22 21.90
C LYS A 19 29.51 -46.71 20.56
N THR A 20 28.56 -47.43 19.96
CA THR A 20 27.91 -47.01 18.71
C THR A 20 27.06 -45.75 18.90
N ILE A 21 26.29 -45.67 20.02
CA ILE A 21 25.50 -44.49 20.34
C ILE A 21 26.40 -43.27 20.64
N CYS A 22 27.49 -43.45 21.40
CA CYS A 22 28.46 -42.37 21.65
C CYS A 22 29.15 -41.91 20.35
N SER A 23 29.49 -42.84 19.44
CA SER A 23 30.07 -42.51 18.14
C SER A 23 29.06 -41.74 17.25
N LEU A 24 27.77 -42.14 17.25
CA LEU A 24 26.72 -41.42 16.54
C LEU A 24 26.44 -40.00 17.12
N LEU A 25 26.47 -39.88 18.46
CA LEU A 25 26.36 -38.61 19.15
C LEU A 25 27.53 -37.67 18.86
N LEU A 26 28.76 -38.21 18.78
CA LEU A 26 29.95 -37.43 18.39
C LEU A 26 29.89 -36.96 16.92
N VAL A 27 29.37 -37.78 16.03
CA VAL A 27 29.13 -37.39 14.62
C VAL A 27 28.03 -36.33 14.52
N CYS A 28 26.95 -36.46 15.27
CA CYS A 28 25.87 -35.43 15.33
C CYS A 28 26.40 -34.11 15.93
N LEU A 29 27.26 -34.17 16.97
CA LEU A 29 27.89 -32.97 17.55
C LEU A 29 28.89 -32.31 16.59
N ALA A 30 29.64 -33.12 15.81
CA ALA A 30 30.52 -32.62 14.78
C ALA A 30 29.74 -31.96 13.63
N PHE A 31 28.57 -32.51 13.23
CA PHE A 31 27.68 -31.89 12.27
C PHE A 31 27.05 -30.61 12.82
N LEU A 32 26.64 -30.56 14.10
CA LEU A 32 26.18 -29.36 14.75
C LEU A 32 27.23 -28.26 14.87
N GLY A 33 28.51 -28.66 15.09
CA GLY A 33 29.65 -27.75 15.13
C GLY A 33 29.97 -27.12 13.75
N ILE A 34 29.66 -27.81 12.65
CA ILE A 34 29.81 -27.28 11.28
C ILE A 34 28.69 -26.29 10.92
N PHE A 35 27.53 -26.42 11.55
CA PHE A 35 26.41 -25.49 11.41
C PHE A 35 26.42 -24.30 12.38
N CYS A 36 27.29 -24.29 13.40
CA CYS A 36 27.56 -23.07 14.17
C CYS A 36 28.34 -22.10 13.29
N GLY A 37 27.55 -21.25 12.65
CA GLY A 37 27.94 -20.31 11.64
C GLY A 37 29.18 -19.52 12.05
N ARG A 38 30.04 -19.25 11.09
CA ARG A 38 31.04 -18.20 11.12
C ARG A 38 30.37 -16.92 11.58
N ALA A 39 30.41 -16.64 12.87
CA ALA A 39 30.21 -15.28 13.36
C ALA A 39 31.35 -14.48 12.74
N ASN A 40 31.06 -13.77 11.67
CA ASN A 40 31.98 -12.76 11.17
C ASN A 40 32.09 -11.71 12.28
N VAL A 41 33.16 -11.78 13.04
CA VAL A 41 33.59 -10.70 13.92
C VAL A 41 34.04 -9.60 12.97
N TYR A 42 33.13 -8.67 12.72
CA TYR A 42 33.51 -7.43 12.06
C TYR A 42 34.37 -6.65 13.03
N ALA A 43 35.68 -6.67 12.79
CA ALA A 43 36.58 -5.72 13.41
C ALA A 43 36.08 -4.31 13.05
N ASP A 44 35.97 -3.47 14.04
CA ASP A 44 35.57 -2.06 13.96
C ASP A 44 36.71 -1.26 13.27
N GLN A 45 36.92 -1.53 11.97
CA GLN A 45 37.76 -0.69 11.12
C GLN A 45 36.92 0.58 10.84
N LYS A 46 37.48 1.74 11.16
CA LYS A 46 36.98 3.06 10.79
C LYS A 46 36.43 2.97 9.37
N GLN A 47 35.12 3.04 9.22
CA GLN A 47 34.44 2.82 7.93
C GLN A 47 34.99 3.84 6.92
N ALA A 48 35.74 3.35 5.93
CA ALA A 48 36.26 4.19 4.85
C ALA A 48 35.17 4.60 3.88
N LEU A 49 34.06 3.85 3.82
CA LEU A 49 32.88 4.09 2.99
C LEU A 49 31.72 4.56 3.87
N SER A 50 31.10 5.64 3.47
CA SER A 50 29.89 6.17 4.12
C SER A 50 28.90 6.67 3.08
N ALA A 51 27.61 6.75 3.42
CA ALA A 51 26.60 7.34 2.54
C ALA A 51 25.53 8.09 3.34
N THR A 52 25.08 9.18 2.77
CA THR A 52 23.91 9.95 3.25
C THR A 52 22.75 9.70 2.32
N VAL A 53 21.59 9.39 2.88
CA VAL A 53 20.34 9.13 2.16
C VAL A 53 19.37 10.26 2.45
N THR A 54 18.85 10.90 1.40
CA THR A 54 17.98 12.08 1.54
C THR A 54 16.79 11.93 0.58
N LEU A 55 15.60 12.21 1.06
CA LEU A 55 14.40 12.31 0.23
C LEU A 55 14.44 13.65 -0.52
N LEU A 56 14.43 13.62 -1.85
CA LEU A 56 14.36 14.84 -2.68
C LEU A 56 12.92 15.23 -2.97
N LYS A 57 12.07 14.25 -3.21
CA LYS A 57 10.68 14.45 -3.59
C LYS A 57 9.86 13.26 -3.12
N GLN A 58 8.73 13.55 -2.51
CA GLN A 58 7.70 12.59 -2.19
C GLN A 58 6.42 13.03 -2.91
N GLU A 59 6.00 12.24 -3.83
CA GLU A 59 4.67 12.27 -4.42
C GLU A 59 4.05 10.89 -4.18
N LYS A 60 3.63 10.24 -5.25
CA LYS A 60 3.15 8.85 -5.24
C LYS A 60 4.29 7.83 -5.14
N ASP A 61 5.51 8.27 -5.46
CA ASP A 61 6.76 7.53 -5.32
C ASP A 61 7.81 8.44 -4.68
N CYS A 62 8.81 7.82 -4.06
CA CYS A 62 9.89 8.52 -3.37
C CYS A 62 11.10 8.69 -4.31
N VAL A 63 11.52 9.90 -4.59
CA VAL A 63 12.80 10.17 -5.24
C VAL A 63 13.86 10.35 -4.16
N VAL A 64 14.74 9.36 -4.02
CA VAL A 64 15.75 9.30 -2.97
C VAL A 64 17.12 9.59 -3.57
N GLN A 65 17.85 10.51 -2.97
CA GLN A 65 19.26 10.79 -3.31
C GLN A 65 20.18 10.04 -2.35
N VAL A 66 21.17 9.36 -2.90
CA VAL A 66 22.26 8.73 -2.15
C VAL A 66 23.56 9.44 -2.49
N GLU A 67 24.19 10.01 -1.48
CA GLU A 67 25.52 10.59 -1.57
C GLU A 67 26.50 9.62 -0.92
N ALA A 68 27.30 8.95 -1.72
CA ALA A 68 28.32 8.01 -1.27
C ALA A 68 29.71 8.65 -1.24
N LYS A 69 30.48 8.43 -0.17
CA LYS A 69 31.82 8.95 0.05
C LYS A 69 32.78 7.80 0.36
N ASN A 70 34.01 7.93 -0.12
CA ASN A 70 35.09 6.98 0.12
C ASN A 70 36.32 7.72 0.65
N SER A 71 36.74 7.43 1.87
CA SER A 71 37.98 7.95 2.47
C SER A 71 39.12 6.91 2.45
N GLY A 72 38.88 5.72 1.90
CA GLY A 72 39.86 4.62 1.79
C GLY A 72 40.38 4.38 0.37
N ALA A 73 40.80 3.17 0.08
CA ALA A 73 41.22 2.75 -1.26
C ALA A 73 40.05 2.77 -2.26
N ASP A 74 40.37 2.71 -3.55
CA ASP A 74 39.37 2.64 -4.62
C ASP A 74 38.36 1.51 -4.35
N PHE A 75 37.09 1.83 -4.51
CA PHE A 75 35.99 0.89 -4.32
C PHE A 75 35.23 0.70 -5.63
N THR A 76 35.06 -0.56 -6.02
CA THR A 76 34.15 -0.97 -7.10
C THR A 76 33.20 -2.04 -6.58
N GLY A 77 31.92 -1.84 -6.79
CA GLY A 77 30.90 -2.73 -6.26
C GLY A 77 29.50 -2.17 -6.46
N LYS A 78 28.65 -2.34 -5.47
CA LYS A 78 27.26 -1.84 -5.45
C LYS A 78 26.98 -1.10 -4.14
N VAL A 79 26.08 -0.15 -4.20
CA VAL A 79 25.41 0.38 -3.03
C VAL A 79 24.02 -0.19 -2.98
N ARG A 80 23.58 -0.57 -1.79
CA ARG A 80 22.29 -1.17 -1.53
C ARG A 80 21.57 -0.36 -0.44
N LEU A 81 20.37 0.11 -0.74
CA LEU A 81 19.42 0.57 0.25
C LEU A 81 18.50 -0.59 0.63
N VAL A 82 18.28 -0.80 1.91
CA VAL A 82 17.36 -1.84 2.41
C VAL A 82 16.33 -1.16 3.31
N PHE A 83 15.09 -1.24 2.91
CA PHE A 83 13.95 -0.91 3.72
C PHE A 83 13.34 -2.26 4.14
N SER A 84 13.54 -2.70 5.36
CA SER A 84 13.05 -4.01 5.80
C SER A 84 11.74 -3.87 6.53
N GLY A 85 10.80 -4.71 6.16
CA GLY A 85 9.57 -4.92 6.93
C GLY A 85 9.86 -5.45 8.34
N THR A 86 8.85 -5.45 9.17
CA THR A 86 8.94 -5.64 10.63
C THR A 86 9.40 -7.03 11.06
N ASP A 87 9.26 -8.06 10.23
CA ASP A 87 9.45 -9.47 10.62
C ASP A 87 10.59 -10.20 9.89
N ASN A 88 11.66 -9.53 9.51
CA ASN A 88 12.84 -10.15 8.89
C ASN A 88 12.62 -10.81 7.52
N SER A 89 11.42 -10.80 6.99
CA SER A 89 11.05 -11.61 5.84
C SER A 89 10.84 -10.85 4.54
N ASN A 90 10.20 -9.68 4.58
CA ASN A 90 9.63 -9.09 3.37
C ASN A 90 10.27 -7.77 2.92
N GLY A 91 11.44 -7.43 3.43
CA GLY A 91 12.14 -6.20 3.06
C GLY A 91 12.47 -6.12 1.57
N CYS A 92 12.38 -4.91 1.02
CA CYS A 92 12.83 -4.61 -0.33
C CYS A 92 14.21 -3.95 -0.31
N ALA A 93 15.09 -4.40 -1.17
CA ALA A 93 16.44 -3.85 -1.35
C ALA A 93 16.56 -3.23 -2.74
N PHE A 94 17.18 -2.07 -2.82
CA PHE A 94 17.41 -1.30 -4.05
C PHE A 94 18.91 -1.17 -4.28
N GLU A 95 19.43 -1.70 -5.38
CA GLU A 95 20.86 -1.73 -5.69
C GLU A 95 21.20 -0.92 -6.92
N GLN A 96 22.33 -0.22 -6.83
CA GLN A 96 22.96 0.41 -7.98
C GLN A 96 24.47 0.17 -7.97
N ARG A 97 25.05 -0.05 -9.16
CA ARG A 97 26.50 -0.18 -9.33
C ARG A 97 27.21 1.13 -9.01
N LEU A 98 28.31 1.02 -8.29
CA LEU A 98 29.07 2.15 -7.78
C LEU A 98 30.57 1.91 -7.94
N THR A 99 31.27 2.91 -8.50
CA THR A 99 32.72 3.00 -8.46
C THR A 99 33.09 4.32 -7.82
N LEU A 100 33.86 4.26 -6.73
CA LEU A 100 34.34 5.42 -5.97
C LEU A 100 35.86 5.36 -5.88
N PRO A 101 36.59 6.30 -6.48
CA PRO A 101 38.03 6.41 -6.26
C PRO A 101 38.33 6.81 -4.81
N GLN A 102 39.57 6.66 -4.41
CA GLN A 102 40.06 7.15 -3.12
C GLN A 102 39.73 8.63 -2.94
N ASN A 103 39.21 9.01 -1.77
CA ASN A 103 38.71 10.34 -1.44
C ASN A 103 37.60 10.85 -2.40
N GLY A 104 36.98 9.95 -3.14
CA GLY A 104 35.90 10.27 -4.08
C GLY A 104 34.54 10.41 -3.41
N LYS A 105 33.69 11.19 -4.08
CA LYS A 105 32.28 11.39 -3.73
C LYS A 105 31.42 11.21 -4.98
N LYS A 106 30.30 10.54 -4.85
CA LYS A 106 29.34 10.34 -5.94
C LYS A 106 27.91 10.46 -5.41
N GLN A 107 27.08 11.14 -6.19
CA GLN A 107 25.64 11.28 -5.94
C GLN A 107 24.87 10.61 -7.07
N TYR A 108 23.78 9.97 -6.73
CA TYR A 108 22.81 9.41 -7.67
C TYR A 108 21.41 9.39 -7.04
N THR A 109 20.40 9.32 -7.89
CA THR A 109 19.00 9.28 -7.48
C THR A 109 18.38 7.96 -7.85
N MET A 110 17.48 7.47 -6.99
CA MET A 110 16.63 6.31 -7.23
C MET A 110 15.18 6.72 -7.02
N THR A 111 14.30 6.28 -7.91
CA THR A 111 12.85 6.35 -7.65
C THR A 111 12.41 5.04 -7.04
N ILE A 112 11.78 5.09 -5.89
CA ILE A 112 11.37 3.94 -5.09
C ILE A 112 9.87 4.04 -4.84
N PRO A 113 9.07 2.98 -5.07
CA PRO A 113 7.65 3.00 -4.75
C PRO A 113 7.41 3.37 -3.29
N TYR A 114 6.46 4.27 -3.04
CA TYR A 114 6.15 4.72 -1.67
C TYR A 114 5.77 3.55 -0.77
N ALA A 115 5.02 2.57 -1.29
CA ALA A 115 4.63 1.37 -0.55
C ALA A 115 5.82 0.60 0.05
N ASP A 116 6.94 0.51 -0.68
CA ASP A 116 8.15 -0.20 -0.21
C ASP A 116 8.92 0.55 0.89
N VAL A 117 8.68 1.86 1.04
CA VAL A 117 9.38 2.73 1.99
C VAL A 117 8.52 3.06 3.20
N SER A 118 7.21 3.22 3.00
CA SER A 118 6.27 3.63 4.05
C SER A 118 6.20 2.62 5.20
N GLN A 119 6.26 1.33 4.92
CA GLN A 119 6.23 0.25 5.92
C GLN A 119 7.33 0.38 6.99
N THR A 120 8.50 0.91 6.63
CA THR A 120 9.60 1.14 7.56
C THR A 120 9.63 2.56 8.11
N ARG A 121 8.61 3.37 7.81
CA ARG A 121 8.59 4.81 8.09
C ARG A 121 9.82 5.53 7.51
N GLY A 122 10.32 5.04 6.39
CA GLY A 122 11.52 5.57 5.74
C GLY A 122 12.84 5.27 6.46
N ASN A 123 12.84 4.42 7.49
CA ASN A 123 14.08 3.97 8.13
C ASN A 123 14.71 2.84 7.32
N GLY A 124 16.04 2.79 7.28
CA GLY A 124 16.70 1.75 6.51
C GLY A 124 18.20 1.63 6.80
N ILE A 125 18.85 0.80 5.99
CA ILE A 125 20.30 0.63 5.98
C ILE A 125 20.82 0.90 4.57
N VAL A 126 21.89 1.67 4.49
CA VAL A 126 22.74 1.73 3.29
C VAL A 126 23.93 0.80 3.49
N ALA A 127 24.20 -0.04 2.51
CA ALA A 127 25.31 -0.99 2.53
C ALA A 127 26.11 -0.91 1.24
N PHE A 128 27.43 -1.10 1.37
CA PHE A 128 28.35 -1.21 0.25
C PHE A 128 28.70 -2.69 0.06
N ILE A 129 28.52 -3.19 -1.15
CA ILE A 129 28.68 -4.59 -1.51
C ILE A 129 29.83 -4.70 -2.51
N ASP A 130 30.83 -5.52 -2.23
CA ASP A 130 31.95 -5.78 -3.16
C ASP A 130 31.51 -6.62 -4.38
N GLU A 131 32.38 -6.78 -5.36
CA GLU A 131 32.09 -7.59 -6.55
C GLU A 131 31.87 -9.09 -6.23
N LYS A 132 32.30 -9.55 -5.05
CA LYS A 132 32.07 -10.92 -4.56
C LYS A 132 30.74 -11.09 -3.84
N GLY A 133 30.00 -9.98 -3.63
CA GLY A 133 28.71 -9.99 -2.92
C GLY A 133 28.83 -9.85 -1.40
N ASN A 134 30.00 -9.53 -0.85
CA ASN A 134 30.18 -9.32 0.58
C ASN A 134 29.85 -7.88 0.96
N VAL A 135 29.21 -7.70 2.13
CA VAL A 135 29.01 -6.38 2.73
C VAL A 135 30.33 -5.88 3.32
N VAL A 136 30.90 -4.83 2.76
CA VAL A 136 32.19 -4.24 3.19
C VAL A 136 32.01 -3.06 4.13
N ALA A 137 30.89 -2.34 4.01
CA ALA A 137 30.49 -1.27 4.93
C ALA A 137 28.98 -1.18 4.98
N LYS A 138 28.43 -0.73 6.09
CA LYS A 138 26.99 -0.47 6.25
C LYS A 138 26.75 0.61 7.29
N GLU A 139 25.70 1.39 7.06
CA GLU A 139 25.26 2.46 7.93
C GLU A 139 23.74 2.48 7.99
N ALA A 140 23.19 2.61 9.19
CA ALA A 140 21.76 2.82 9.36
C ALA A 140 21.43 4.30 9.18
N PHE A 141 20.38 4.60 8.44
CA PHE A 141 19.84 5.95 8.34
C PHE A 141 18.49 6.03 9.03
N ALA A 142 18.23 7.19 9.63
CA ALA A 142 16.93 7.53 10.19
C ALA A 142 15.93 7.77 9.04
N SER A 143 14.66 7.94 9.39
CA SER A 143 13.59 8.18 8.43
C SER A 143 13.98 9.20 7.37
N ILE A 144 13.89 8.80 6.08
CA ILE A 144 14.08 9.73 4.96
C ILE A 144 12.96 10.77 4.88
N PHE A 145 11.81 10.53 5.51
CA PHE A 145 10.70 11.47 5.63
C PHE A 145 10.96 12.59 6.67
N GLY A 146 12.17 12.65 7.22
CA GLY A 146 12.52 13.58 8.29
C GLY A 146 12.14 13.05 9.67
N LYS A 147 12.22 13.92 10.68
CA LYS A 147 11.72 13.58 12.02
C LYS A 147 10.20 13.42 11.91
N GLU A 148 9.66 12.25 12.25
CA GLU A 148 8.21 12.11 12.42
C GLU A 148 7.73 13.30 13.27
N LYS A 149 6.75 14.05 12.74
CA LYS A 149 6.04 15.04 13.54
C LYS A 149 5.55 14.28 14.77
N ARG A 150 5.89 14.76 15.95
CA ARG A 150 5.53 14.08 17.22
C ARG A 150 4.02 14.21 17.47
N GLY A 151 3.20 13.58 16.60
CA GLY A 151 1.75 13.68 16.62
C GLY A 151 1.20 14.72 15.65
N ILE A 152 -0.08 15.02 15.82
CA ILE A 152 -0.81 15.96 14.97
C ILE A 152 -0.55 17.39 15.42
N GLY A 153 0.22 18.13 14.64
CA GLY A 153 0.46 19.55 14.87
C GLY A 153 -0.76 20.38 14.47
N VAL A 154 -1.31 21.14 15.40
CA VAL A 154 -2.41 22.09 15.19
C VAL A 154 -1.91 23.50 15.53
N GLY A 155 -1.72 24.33 14.51
CA GLY A 155 -1.44 25.74 14.70
C GLY A 155 -2.71 26.50 15.08
N VAL A 156 -2.62 27.38 16.04
CA VAL A 156 -3.76 28.18 16.52
C VAL A 156 -3.45 29.66 16.41
N LEU A 157 -4.19 30.33 15.57
CA LEU A 157 -4.14 31.77 15.39
C LEU A 157 -5.40 32.39 16.02
N SER A 158 -5.29 32.89 17.22
CA SER A 158 -6.39 33.46 17.99
C SER A 158 -5.88 34.45 19.02
N ASP A 159 -6.69 35.49 19.26
CA ASP A 159 -6.43 36.46 20.38
C ASP A 159 -6.75 35.81 21.74
N HIS A 160 -7.35 34.63 21.78
CA HIS A 160 -7.79 33.88 22.97
C HIS A 160 -7.23 32.48 23.02
N TYR A 161 -5.97 32.27 22.72
CA TYR A 161 -5.31 30.96 22.63
C TYR A 161 -5.58 30.04 23.83
N ASP A 162 -5.50 30.58 25.04
CA ASP A 162 -5.68 29.81 26.30
C ASP A 162 -7.09 29.19 26.40
N ALA A 163 -8.09 29.80 25.78
CA ALA A 163 -9.46 29.28 25.76
C ALA A 163 -9.64 28.05 24.83
N LEU A 164 -8.68 27.83 23.93
CA LEU A 164 -8.70 26.76 22.93
C LEU A 164 -8.00 25.46 23.39
N GLY A 165 -7.51 25.42 24.63
CA GLY A 165 -6.79 24.25 25.17
C GLY A 165 -7.53 22.92 25.05
N TRP A 166 -8.87 22.92 25.04
CA TRP A 166 -9.70 21.72 24.85
C TRP A 166 -9.51 21.07 23.47
N MET A 167 -9.09 21.80 22.45
CA MET A 167 -8.81 21.30 21.11
C MET A 167 -7.54 20.42 21.04
N SER A 168 -6.75 20.35 22.13
CA SER A 168 -5.64 19.38 22.24
C SER A 168 -6.10 17.94 22.44
N MET A 169 -7.43 17.70 22.57
CA MET A 169 -8.00 16.38 22.82
C MET A 169 -7.39 15.67 24.05
N SER A 170 -7.17 16.41 25.15
CA SER A 170 -6.49 15.91 26.35
C SER A 170 -6.96 14.50 26.76
N GLY A 171 -6.06 13.52 26.68
CA GLY A 171 -6.33 12.12 27.03
C GLY A 171 -6.93 11.28 25.90
N GLN A 172 -7.12 11.83 24.72
CA GLN A 172 -7.52 11.10 23.52
C GLN A 172 -6.51 11.31 22.40
N THR A 173 -6.52 10.42 21.41
CA THR A 173 -5.67 10.45 20.23
C THR A 173 -6.50 10.69 18.98
N TYR A 174 -5.89 11.25 17.97
CA TYR A 174 -6.47 11.36 16.64
C TYR A 174 -5.86 10.28 15.74
N TYR A 175 -6.71 9.50 15.09
CA TYR A 175 -6.27 8.44 14.19
C TYR A 175 -5.92 9.02 12.83
N LEU A 176 -4.63 8.94 12.47
CA LEU A 176 -4.13 9.38 11.17
C LEU A 176 -2.92 8.53 10.77
N HIS A 177 -2.80 8.21 9.48
CA HIS A 177 -1.74 7.35 8.94
C HIS A 177 -1.66 5.98 9.62
N GLY A 178 -2.82 5.35 9.83
CA GLY A 178 -2.87 4.02 10.46
C GLY A 178 -2.49 3.99 11.93
N LYS A 179 -2.49 5.15 12.64
CA LYS A 179 -2.04 5.24 14.04
C LYS A 179 -2.81 6.25 14.84
N ASP A 180 -2.97 5.91 16.11
CA ASP A 180 -3.38 6.83 17.14
C ASP A 180 -2.25 7.81 17.47
N GLN A 181 -2.49 9.11 17.31
CA GLN A 181 -1.49 10.15 17.51
C GLN A 181 -2.02 11.22 18.48
N ASN A 182 -1.14 11.73 19.34
CA ASN A 182 -1.49 12.85 20.20
C ASN A 182 -1.62 14.14 19.38
N VAL A 183 -2.54 15.00 19.77
CA VAL A 183 -2.73 16.33 19.17
C VAL A 183 -1.97 17.37 19.99
N TYR A 184 -1.15 18.18 19.32
CA TYR A 184 -0.36 19.24 19.93
C TYR A 184 -0.77 20.60 19.40
N LEU A 185 -1.23 21.47 20.29
CA LEU A 185 -1.53 22.86 19.93
C LEU A 185 -0.27 23.70 19.97
N THR A 186 -0.08 24.52 18.96
CA THR A 186 1.00 25.51 18.88
C THR A 186 0.39 26.90 18.67
N GLN A 187 0.64 27.81 19.58
CA GLN A 187 0.22 29.19 19.37
C GLN A 187 1.00 29.79 18.20
N MET A 188 0.26 30.36 17.26
CA MET A 188 0.80 31.01 16.09
C MET A 188 0.70 32.50 16.21
N ASP A 189 1.68 33.21 15.70
CA ASP A 189 1.64 34.63 15.50
C ASP A 189 1.94 35.02 14.05
N ALA A 190 1.73 36.29 13.73
CA ALA A 190 1.92 36.74 12.36
C ALA A 190 3.37 36.54 11.89
N ASP A 191 4.39 36.57 12.76
CA ASP A 191 5.80 36.49 12.35
C ASP A 191 6.29 35.07 12.15
N THR A 192 5.78 34.11 12.93
CA THR A 192 6.16 32.68 12.86
C THR A 192 5.33 31.86 11.88
N LEU A 193 4.14 32.34 11.52
CA LEU A 193 3.15 31.63 10.74
C LEU A 193 3.74 30.94 9.49
N GLN A 194 4.38 31.71 8.62
CA GLN A 194 4.86 31.21 7.32
C GLN A 194 5.95 30.15 7.46
N ALA A 195 6.79 30.23 8.48
CA ALA A 195 7.88 29.28 8.72
C ALA A 195 7.39 27.95 9.31
N GLN A 196 6.23 27.95 9.97
CA GLN A 196 5.72 26.80 10.71
C GLN A 196 4.56 26.07 10.00
N LEU A 197 3.97 26.65 8.95
CA LEU A 197 2.83 26.03 8.23
C LEU A 197 3.12 24.60 7.77
N ASP A 198 4.32 24.35 7.24
CA ASP A 198 4.70 23.02 6.73
C ASP A 198 4.83 21.94 7.83
N GLU A 199 4.88 22.36 9.10
CA GLU A 199 4.92 21.46 10.24
C GLU A 199 3.52 21.08 10.75
N LEU A 200 2.46 21.73 10.25
CA LEU A 200 1.10 21.55 10.73
C LEU A 200 0.32 20.56 9.84
N TYR A 201 -0.66 19.92 10.46
CA TYR A 201 -1.78 19.27 9.77
C TYR A 201 -3.02 20.17 9.74
N PHE A 202 -3.29 20.84 10.87
CA PHE A 202 -4.40 21.76 11.01
C PHE A 202 -3.90 23.17 11.31
N LEU A 203 -4.57 24.15 10.74
CA LEU A 203 -4.52 25.53 11.19
C LEU A 203 -5.91 25.94 11.66
N VAL A 204 -6.02 26.31 12.94
CA VAL A 204 -7.24 26.85 13.52
C VAL A 204 -7.11 28.37 13.58
N ILE A 205 -8.03 29.06 12.92
CA ILE A 205 -8.16 30.53 13.04
C ILE A 205 -9.46 30.80 13.77
N ASP A 206 -9.34 31.33 14.98
CA ASP A 206 -10.53 31.53 15.81
C ASP A 206 -10.68 32.99 16.24
N SER A 207 -11.78 33.61 15.84
CA SER A 207 -12.17 34.97 16.21
C SER A 207 -11.03 36.01 16.03
N TYR A 208 -10.29 35.89 14.92
CA TYR A 208 -9.09 36.68 14.61
C TYR A 208 -9.32 37.58 13.39
N ASP A 209 -8.72 38.78 13.38
CA ASP A 209 -8.74 39.64 12.19
C ASP A 209 -7.67 39.19 11.18
N VAL A 210 -8.09 38.41 10.22
CA VAL A 210 -7.20 37.84 9.18
C VAL A 210 -6.60 38.93 8.30
N SER A 211 -7.29 40.05 8.09
CA SER A 211 -6.78 41.16 7.27
C SER A 211 -5.50 41.76 7.85
N SER A 212 -5.30 41.69 9.18
CA SER A 212 -4.12 42.15 9.88
C SER A 212 -2.84 41.39 9.56
N LEU A 213 -2.93 40.18 9.03
CA LEU A 213 -1.77 39.34 8.63
C LEU A 213 -1.02 39.90 7.42
N GLY A 214 -1.68 40.68 6.59
CA GLY A 214 -1.15 41.14 5.32
C GLY A 214 -1.23 40.10 4.19
N LYS A 215 -1.24 40.57 2.94
CA LYS A 215 -1.53 39.78 1.75
C LYS A 215 -0.59 38.59 1.53
N GLU A 216 0.68 38.70 1.86
CA GLU A 216 1.67 37.63 1.64
C GLU A 216 1.41 36.41 2.52
N LYS A 217 1.09 36.64 3.82
CA LYS A 217 0.82 35.57 4.77
C LYS A 217 -0.52 34.91 4.49
N ILE A 218 -1.54 35.69 4.08
CA ILE A 218 -2.83 35.15 3.65
C ILE A 218 -2.64 34.21 2.44
N LYS A 219 -1.89 34.65 1.42
CA LYS A 219 -1.56 33.79 0.27
C LYS A 219 -0.76 32.54 0.64
N ALA A 220 0.11 32.64 1.67
CA ALA A 220 0.82 31.45 2.15
C ALA A 220 -0.15 30.43 2.78
N ILE A 221 -1.13 30.90 3.58
CA ILE A 221 -2.19 30.02 4.10
C ILE A 221 -3.00 29.41 2.97
N GLU A 222 -3.47 30.22 1.99
CA GLU A 222 -4.24 29.74 0.86
C GLU A 222 -3.47 28.68 0.04
N LYS A 223 -2.19 28.90 -0.20
CA LYS A 223 -1.32 27.95 -0.88
C LYS A 223 -1.14 26.68 -0.06
N TRP A 224 -0.92 26.81 1.26
CA TRP A 224 -0.75 25.68 2.15
C TRP A 224 -1.99 24.79 2.18
N VAL A 225 -3.19 25.38 2.26
CA VAL A 225 -4.45 24.61 2.18
C VAL A 225 -4.58 23.91 0.83
N LYS A 226 -4.34 24.62 -0.28
CA LYS A 226 -4.41 24.03 -1.62
C LYS A 226 -3.42 22.87 -1.82
N ASN A 227 -2.35 22.83 -1.04
CA ASN A 227 -1.35 21.75 -1.04
C ASN A 227 -1.61 20.65 0.01
N GLY A 228 -2.81 20.58 0.58
CA GLY A 228 -3.21 19.48 1.48
C GLY A 228 -3.36 19.87 2.96
N GLY A 229 -3.18 21.13 3.33
CA GLY A 229 -3.42 21.60 4.69
C GLY A 229 -4.90 21.68 5.05
N TRP A 230 -5.24 21.51 6.32
CA TRP A 230 -6.61 21.54 6.82
C TRP A 230 -6.85 22.81 7.64
N LEU A 231 -7.73 23.69 7.13
CA LEU A 231 -8.05 24.98 7.77
C LEU A 231 -9.40 24.89 8.46
N LEU A 232 -9.41 25.20 9.74
CA LEU A 232 -10.63 25.30 10.56
C LEU A 232 -10.80 26.72 11.07
N ILE A 233 -11.95 27.34 10.81
CA ILE A 233 -12.23 28.72 11.14
C ILE A 233 -13.39 28.78 12.13
N GLY A 234 -13.15 29.34 13.32
CA GLY A 234 -14.17 29.70 14.29
C GLY A 234 -14.51 31.19 14.17
N THR A 235 -15.80 31.49 13.97
CA THR A 235 -16.23 32.88 13.65
C THR A 235 -16.82 33.63 14.83
N GLY A 236 -17.96 33.24 15.36
CA GLY A 236 -18.62 33.94 16.45
C GLY A 236 -18.88 35.42 16.16
N GLU A 237 -18.56 36.30 17.11
CA GLU A 237 -18.81 37.75 17.01
C GLU A 237 -17.98 38.41 15.89
N ARG A 238 -16.74 37.91 15.65
CA ARG A 238 -15.83 38.49 14.65
C ARG A 238 -15.88 37.82 13.29
N GLY A 239 -16.97 37.13 12.96
CA GLY A 239 -17.08 36.36 11.73
C GLY A 239 -16.79 37.12 10.43
N LYS A 240 -17.07 38.45 10.37
CA LYS A 240 -16.72 39.27 9.21
C LYS A 240 -15.19 39.51 9.10
N ASP A 241 -14.54 39.79 10.21
CA ASP A 241 -13.09 40.06 10.26
C ASP A 241 -12.30 38.77 9.97
N THR A 242 -12.79 37.66 10.52
CA THR A 242 -12.13 36.36 10.39
C THR A 242 -12.22 35.78 8.97
N LEU A 243 -13.32 36.04 8.25
CA LEU A 243 -13.49 35.59 6.88
C LEU A 243 -13.08 36.63 5.82
N GLY A 244 -13.08 37.92 6.18
CA GLY A 244 -12.93 39.02 5.23
C GLY A 244 -11.54 39.22 4.64
N GLY A 245 -10.51 38.58 5.19
CA GLY A 245 -9.13 38.71 4.71
C GLY A 245 -8.78 37.82 3.52
N PHE A 246 -9.53 36.77 3.29
CA PHE A 246 -9.27 35.79 2.23
C PHE A 246 -9.81 36.19 0.87
N ASP A 247 -9.22 35.63 -0.20
CA ASP A 247 -9.75 35.79 -1.54
C ASP A 247 -11.15 35.16 -1.67
N SER A 248 -12.03 35.82 -2.41
CA SER A 248 -13.39 35.34 -2.61
C SER A 248 -13.48 34.02 -3.40
N SER A 249 -12.43 33.69 -4.17
CA SER A 249 -12.30 32.39 -4.84
C SER A 249 -11.80 31.27 -3.92
N PHE A 250 -11.20 31.62 -2.79
CA PHE A 250 -10.74 30.70 -1.77
C PHE A 250 -11.79 30.47 -0.69
N MET A 251 -12.49 31.55 -0.25
CA MET A 251 -13.49 31.47 0.81
C MET A 251 -14.91 31.34 0.24
N GLU A 252 -15.44 30.13 0.22
CA GLU A 252 -16.78 29.84 -0.31
C GLU A 252 -17.93 30.17 0.66
N VAL A 253 -17.58 30.61 1.87
CA VAL A 253 -18.53 30.96 2.92
C VAL A 253 -18.29 32.40 3.37
N SER A 254 -19.35 33.14 3.59
CA SER A 254 -19.33 34.53 4.11
C SER A 254 -20.23 34.71 5.33
N CYS A 255 -19.89 35.70 6.17
CA CYS A 255 -20.69 36.06 7.32
C CYS A 255 -21.63 37.26 6.96
N LYS A 256 -22.94 37.03 7.00
CA LYS A 256 -23.95 38.11 6.77
C LYS A 256 -24.13 39.02 7.97
N SER A 257 -24.34 38.42 9.11
CA SER A 257 -24.66 39.10 10.36
C SER A 257 -24.25 38.21 11.55
N VAL A 258 -24.31 38.76 12.73
CA VAL A 258 -24.07 38.04 13.98
C VAL A 258 -25.31 38.18 14.86
N SER A 259 -25.78 37.07 15.41
CA SER A 259 -26.81 37.07 16.45
C SER A 259 -26.19 37.50 17.77
N LYS A 260 -26.90 38.34 18.52
CA LYS A 260 -26.46 38.76 19.85
C LYS A 260 -26.73 37.68 20.89
N VAL A 261 -26.01 37.74 22.00
CA VAL A 261 -26.27 36.91 23.17
C VAL A 261 -27.71 37.10 23.66
N GLY A 262 -28.39 35.99 23.94
CA GLY A 262 -29.79 36.00 24.38
C GLY A 262 -30.83 36.05 23.26
N GLU A 263 -30.43 36.19 22.00
CA GLU A 263 -31.32 36.13 20.85
C GLU A 263 -31.45 34.68 20.35
N GLU A 264 -32.66 34.32 19.88
CA GLU A 264 -32.87 33.06 19.17
C GLU A 264 -32.10 33.08 17.83
N ASN A 265 -31.23 32.12 17.60
CA ASN A 265 -30.42 32.05 16.39
C ASN A 265 -30.72 30.78 15.58
N GLU A 266 -30.25 30.74 14.34
CA GLU A 266 -30.48 29.60 13.42
C GLU A 266 -29.89 28.29 13.96
N VAL A 267 -28.73 28.31 14.62
CA VAL A 267 -28.11 27.12 15.19
C VAL A 267 -28.94 26.54 16.33
N SER A 268 -29.46 27.38 17.22
CA SER A 268 -30.39 26.92 18.27
C SER A 268 -31.66 26.27 17.70
N LYS A 269 -32.18 26.81 16.59
CA LYS A 269 -33.33 26.23 15.89
C LYS A 269 -33.00 24.90 15.23
N GLU A 270 -31.86 24.80 14.54
CA GLU A 270 -31.41 23.56 13.92
C GLU A 270 -31.23 22.45 14.96
N MET A 271 -30.58 22.73 16.10
CA MET A 271 -30.43 21.76 17.18
C MET A 271 -31.74 21.28 17.77
N GLN A 272 -32.72 22.16 17.94
CA GLN A 272 -34.05 21.79 18.44
C GLN A 272 -34.83 20.91 17.45
N GLN A 273 -34.66 21.14 16.13
CA GLN A 273 -35.42 20.47 15.09
C GLN A 273 -34.83 19.10 14.68
N LEU A 274 -33.52 18.97 14.66
CA LEU A 274 -32.85 17.86 14.01
C LEU A 274 -32.10 16.96 14.97
N GLY A 275 -31.93 17.34 16.26
CA GLY A 275 -31.03 16.62 17.19
C GLY A 275 -29.60 16.55 16.69
N SER A 276 -29.24 17.39 15.71
CA SER A 276 -27.93 17.49 15.09
C SER A 276 -26.89 17.94 16.12
N TYR A 277 -25.62 17.68 15.87
CA TYR A 277 -24.48 18.09 16.70
C TYR A 277 -24.51 17.50 18.11
N SER A 278 -24.64 16.16 18.22
CA SER A 278 -24.68 15.45 19.52
C SER A 278 -23.50 15.77 20.44
N GLY A 279 -22.35 16.09 19.90
CA GLY A 279 -21.16 16.51 20.66
C GLY A 279 -21.31 17.86 21.37
N PHE A 280 -22.28 18.68 20.97
CA PHE A 280 -22.62 19.94 21.60
C PHE A 280 -23.78 19.82 22.61
N THR A 281 -24.09 18.61 23.04
CA THR A 281 -25.14 18.37 24.04
C THR A 281 -24.87 19.17 25.32
N GLY A 282 -25.85 19.94 25.76
CA GLY A 282 -25.74 20.81 26.93
C GLY A 282 -25.12 22.20 26.67
N ILE A 283 -24.76 22.51 25.40
CA ILE A 283 -24.34 23.86 25.02
C ILE A 283 -25.58 24.69 24.69
N ASP A 284 -25.69 25.83 25.35
CA ASP A 284 -26.75 26.82 25.08
C ASP A 284 -26.23 27.90 24.12
N PHE A 285 -26.54 27.78 22.86
CA PHE A 285 -26.10 28.72 21.81
C PHE A 285 -26.69 30.13 21.97
N SER A 286 -27.72 30.31 22.77
CA SER A 286 -28.24 31.64 23.11
C SER A 286 -27.31 32.43 24.03
N GLN A 287 -26.39 31.75 24.70
CA GLN A 287 -25.44 32.37 25.61
C GLN A 287 -24.12 32.78 24.91
N MET A 288 -24.04 32.67 23.59
CA MET A 288 -22.84 33.05 22.83
C MET A 288 -23.23 33.75 21.53
N PRO A 289 -22.37 34.59 20.94
CA PRO A 289 -22.58 35.16 19.62
C PRO A 289 -22.47 34.05 18.55
N VAL A 290 -23.41 34.06 17.61
CA VAL A 290 -23.43 33.09 16.50
C VAL A 290 -23.47 33.86 15.17
N ALA A 291 -22.49 33.58 14.31
CA ALA A 291 -22.40 34.12 12.97
C ALA A 291 -23.47 33.48 12.05
N LYS A 292 -24.24 34.32 11.34
CA LYS A 292 -25.09 33.87 10.26
C LYS A 292 -24.27 33.65 9.01
N LEU A 293 -23.85 32.39 8.78
CA LEU A 293 -23.03 31.99 7.65
C LEU A 293 -23.88 31.74 6.42
N GLN A 294 -23.38 32.14 5.26
CA GLN A 294 -23.98 31.87 3.96
C GLN A 294 -22.90 31.31 3.02
N ARG A 295 -23.24 30.25 2.32
CA ARG A 295 -22.41 29.77 1.21
C ARG A 295 -22.50 30.70 0.01
N ASN A 296 -21.39 31.01 -0.61
CA ASN A 296 -21.29 31.83 -1.81
C ASN A 296 -21.30 30.97 -3.08
N ASN A 297 -20.93 29.68 -2.95
CA ASN A 297 -20.82 28.72 -4.03
C ASN A 297 -21.49 27.40 -3.66
N THR A 298 -21.69 26.51 -4.64
CA THR A 298 -22.40 25.23 -4.46
C THR A 298 -21.54 24.12 -3.88
N ASN A 299 -20.18 24.28 -3.86
CA ASN A 299 -19.28 23.24 -3.37
C ASN A 299 -19.29 23.07 -1.85
N ALA A 300 -19.61 24.12 -1.09
CA ALA A 300 -19.66 24.02 0.36
C ALA A 300 -20.88 23.21 0.83
N SER A 301 -20.66 22.21 1.66
CA SER A 301 -21.66 21.36 2.30
C SER A 301 -21.87 21.75 3.76
N LYS A 302 -23.08 21.49 4.29
CA LYS A 302 -23.31 21.63 5.73
C LYS A 302 -22.49 20.61 6.49
N SER A 303 -21.81 21.04 7.54
CA SER A 303 -21.11 20.12 8.43
C SER A 303 -22.11 19.32 9.28
N GLU A 304 -21.81 18.04 9.52
CA GLU A 304 -22.58 17.19 10.42
C GLU A 304 -22.02 17.22 11.86
N ALA A 305 -20.75 17.62 12.03
CA ALA A 305 -20.09 17.64 13.32
C ALA A 305 -20.20 18.98 14.07
N TYR A 306 -20.41 20.08 13.35
CA TYR A 306 -20.48 21.43 13.96
C TYR A 306 -21.40 22.38 13.18
N PRO A 307 -21.94 23.43 13.81
CA PRO A 307 -22.79 24.39 13.13
C PRO A 307 -21.97 25.21 12.13
N GLY A 308 -22.05 24.87 10.86
CA GLY A 308 -21.24 25.53 9.84
C GLY A 308 -21.20 24.82 8.50
N TRP A 309 -20.13 25.10 7.77
CA TRP A 309 -19.92 24.60 6.42
C TRP A 309 -18.52 23.98 6.27
N VAL A 310 -18.40 23.01 5.38
CA VAL A 310 -17.12 22.36 5.05
C VAL A 310 -17.05 22.14 3.54
N TYR A 311 -15.84 22.25 2.97
CA TYR A 311 -15.59 22.05 1.55
C TYR A 311 -14.11 21.74 1.27
N ALA A 312 -13.86 21.02 0.17
CA ALA A 312 -12.54 20.78 -0.34
C ALA A 312 -11.96 22.04 -0.98
N CYS A 313 -10.64 22.24 -0.84
CA CYS A 313 -9.91 23.36 -1.46
C CYS A 313 -8.53 22.88 -1.94
N GLY A 314 -8.40 22.58 -3.22
CA GLY A 314 -7.22 21.87 -3.73
C GLY A 314 -7.12 20.48 -3.12
N ASP A 315 -5.93 20.11 -2.65
CA ASP A 315 -5.71 18.83 -1.95
C ASP A 315 -6.13 18.87 -0.48
N GLY A 316 -6.43 20.05 0.08
CA GLY A 316 -6.84 20.25 1.46
C GLY A 316 -8.32 20.53 1.62
N ALA A 317 -8.72 20.97 2.82
CA ALA A 317 -10.12 21.31 3.12
C ALA A 317 -10.24 22.49 4.06
N ILE A 318 -11.40 23.13 4.02
CA ILE A 318 -11.75 24.28 4.85
C ILE A 318 -13.05 23.99 5.59
N GLY A 319 -13.02 24.13 6.92
CA GLY A 319 -14.20 24.11 7.77
C GLY A 319 -14.47 25.50 8.35
N VAL A 320 -15.70 25.97 8.26
CA VAL A 320 -16.11 27.27 8.81
C VAL A 320 -17.22 27.04 9.82
N CYS A 321 -16.95 27.30 11.08
CA CYS A 321 -17.88 27.17 12.19
C CYS A 321 -18.56 28.50 12.50
N ALA A 322 -19.87 28.48 12.77
CA ALA A 322 -20.66 29.68 13.06
C ALA A 322 -20.38 30.27 14.46
N ILE A 323 -19.69 29.55 15.32
CA ILE A 323 -19.31 29.98 16.66
C ILE A 323 -17.79 30.10 16.78
N SER A 324 -17.33 30.87 17.78
CA SER A 324 -15.91 30.84 18.17
C SER A 324 -15.64 29.64 19.07
N PHE A 325 -14.56 28.94 18.80
CA PHE A 325 -14.09 27.82 19.63
C PHE A 325 -13.54 28.28 20.99
N GLY A 326 -13.18 29.57 21.09
CA GLY A 326 -12.72 30.21 22.33
C GLY A 326 -13.84 30.59 23.30
N GLU A 327 -15.10 30.39 22.95
CA GLU A 327 -16.23 30.70 23.83
C GLU A 327 -16.17 29.90 25.14
N LYS A 328 -16.51 30.56 26.24
CA LYS A 328 -16.42 29.94 27.58
C LYS A 328 -17.21 28.62 27.71
N GLN A 329 -18.29 28.47 27.00
CA GLN A 329 -19.08 27.26 27.01
C GLN A 329 -18.41 26.11 26.27
N MET A 330 -17.58 26.39 25.29
CA MET A 330 -16.84 25.40 24.52
C MET A 330 -15.78 24.66 25.37
N GLN A 331 -15.34 25.25 26.47
CA GLN A 331 -14.41 24.58 27.39
C GLN A 331 -15.03 23.37 28.13
N LYS A 332 -16.34 23.18 28.05
CA LYS A 332 -17.08 22.08 28.68
C LYS A 332 -17.36 20.92 27.72
N VAL A 333 -16.94 21.00 26.48
CA VAL A 333 -17.20 19.99 25.45
C VAL A 333 -16.35 18.76 25.67
N SER A 334 -16.89 17.60 25.27
CA SER A 334 -16.17 16.36 25.32
C SER A 334 -15.03 16.31 24.28
N PRO A 335 -13.94 15.59 24.53
CA PRO A 335 -12.89 15.36 23.54
C PRO A 335 -13.40 14.72 22.24
N ASP A 336 -14.49 13.92 22.31
CA ASP A 336 -15.11 13.29 21.12
C ASP A 336 -15.65 14.33 20.12
N LEU A 337 -16.12 15.48 20.62
CA LEU A 337 -16.51 16.57 19.74
C LEU A 337 -15.32 17.12 18.96
N CYS A 338 -14.17 17.31 19.63
CA CYS A 338 -12.97 17.79 18.99
C CYS A 338 -12.52 16.83 17.88
N TYR A 339 -12.54 15.53 18.18
CA TYR A 339 -12.30 14.49 17.17
C TYR A 339 -13.23 14.65 15.97
N GLY A 340 -14.54 14.74 16.20
CA GLY A 340 -15.52 14.89 15.14
C GLY A 340 -15.33 16.16 14.29
N ILE A 341 -14.92 17.28 14.92
CA ILE A 341 -14.63 18.53 14.20
C ILE A 341 -13.42 18.36 13.27
N TYR A 342 -12.34 17.76 13.76
CA TYR A 342 -11.15 17.52 12.95
C TYR A 342 -11.43 16.52 11.84
N ASP A 343 -12.08 15.41 12.16
CA ASP A 343 -12.43 14.36 11.20
C ASP A 343 -13.34 14.86 10.08
N GLN A 344 -14.32 15.70 10.42
CA GLN A 344 -15.20 16.33 9.44
C GLN A 344 -14.44 17.20 8.43
N VAL A 345 -13.44 17.97 8.87
CA VAL A 345 -12.64 18.79 7.95
C VAL A 345 -11.66 17.93 7.16
N ALA A 346 -10.94 17.03 7.84
CA ALA A 346 -10.00 16.15 7.21
C ALA A 346 -10.67 15.27 6.15
N GLY A 347 -11.85 14.71 6.43
CA GLY A 347 -12.59 13.83 5.52
C GLY A 347 -13.04 14.48 4.21
N TYR A 348 -13.12 15.82 4.16
CA TYR A 348 -13.36 16.57 2.92
C TYR A 348 -12.10 16.84 2.11
N SER A 349 -10.91 16.59 2.67
CA SER A 349 -9.67 16.79 1.94
C SER A 349 -9.34 15.57 1.09
N MET A 350 -8.82 15.82 -0.08
CA MET A 350 -8.32 14.80 -0.98
C MET A 350 -7.08 14.09 -0.42
N SER A 351 -6.28 14.81 0.35
CA SER A 351 -5.12 14.23 1.04
C SER A 351 -5.53 13.19 2.10
N TYR A 352 -6.69 13.36 2.76
CA TYR A 352 -7.16 12.41 3.77
C TYR A 352 -7.47 11.02 3.18
N SER A 353 -8.10 10.99 2.02
CA SER A 353 -8.35 9.73 1.30
C SER A 353 -7.06 9.02 0.89
N GLN A 354 -5.99 9.76 0.60
CA GLN A 354 -4.68 9.18 0.33
C GLN A 354 -4.06 8.54 1.58
N TYR A 355 -4.27 9.11 2.76
CA TYR A 355 -3.70 8.61 4.01
C TYR A 355 -4.47 7.42 4.60
N VAL A 356 -5.75 7.31 4.34
CA VAL A 356 -6.59 6.18 4.76
C VAL A 356 -6.51 5.05 3.74
N ASN A 357 -6.45 5.36 2.45
CA ASN A 357 -6.45 4.36 1.38
C ASN A 357 -5.08 3.70 1.12
N ASP A 358 -3.97 4.21 1.67
CA ASP A 358 -2.66 3.56 1.54
C ASP A 358 -2.63 2.17 2.21
N GLU A 359 -3.47 1.91 3.23
CA GLU A 359 -3.60 0.58 3.83
C GLU A 359 -4.50 -0.37 3.01
N GLU A 360 -5.56 0.15 2.39
CA GLU A 360 -6.49 -0.65 1.58
C GLU A 360 -5.86 -1.12 0.25
N TRP A 361 -4.87 -0.38 -0.25
CA TRP A 361 -4.19 -0.68 -1.51
C TRP A 361 -3.44 -2.02 -1.51
N GLY A 362 -2.76 -2.36 -0.43
CA GLY A 362 -2.09 -3.64 -0.27
C GLY A 362 -3.06 -4.80 -0.36
N TRP A 363 -4.20 -4.69 0.30
CA TRP A 363 -5.18 -5.76 0.41
C TRP A 363 -5.94 -6.01 -0.88
N SER A 364 -6.42 -4.97 -1.52
CA SER A 364 -7.18 -5.09 -2.77
C SER A 364 -6.30 -5.49 -3.94
N GLY A 365 -5.08 -4.99 -4.03
CA GLY A 365 -4.10 -5.40 -5.04
C GLY A 365 -3.72 -6.87 -4.91
N GLU A 366 -3.48 -7.37 -3.70
CA GLU A 366 -3.18 -8.78 -3.43
C GLU A 366 -4.35 -9.70 -3.80
N ASN A 367 -5.58 -9.32 -3.47
CA ASN A 367 -6.79 -10.05 -3.86
C ASN A 367 -6.96 -10.09 -5.38
N ALA A 368 -6.70 -8.99 -6.09
CA ALA A 368 -6.78 -8.96 -7.55
C ALA A 368 -5.69 -9.81 -8.20
N PHE A 369 -4.47 -9.83 -7.68
CA PHE A 369 -3.41 -10.73 -8.14
C PHE A 369 -3.73 -12.20 -7.84
N GLY A 370 -4.33 -12.50 -6.69
CA GLY A 370 -4.77 -13.85 -6.34
C GLY A 370 -5.81 -14.41 -7.32
N VAL A 371 -6.61 -13.55 -7.95
CA VAL A 371 -7.58 -13.96 -8.99
C VAL A 371 -6.88 -14.29 -10.32
N ILE A 372 -5.77 -13.59 -10.65
CA ILE A 372 -4.97 -13.91 -11.85
C ILE A 372 -4.19 -15.24 -11.67
N ASP A 373 -4.12 -15.75 -10.45
CA ASP A 373 -3.39 -16.97 -10.17
C ASP A 373 -4.14 -18.22 -10.65
N HIS A 374 -3.81 -18.66 -11.85
CA HIS A 374 -4.29 -19.94 -12.43
C HIS A 374 -3.63 -21.19 -11.82
N LEU A 375 -2.83 -21.06 -10.77
CA LEU A 375 -2.13 -22.20 -10.17
C LEU A 375 -3.07 -23.25 -9.59
N ASN A 376 -4.22 -22.85 -9.10
CA ASN A 376 -5.26 -23.80 -8.65
C ASN A 376 -5.77 -24.73 -9.76
N THR A 377 -5.63 -24.33 -11.02
CA THR A 377 -6.01 -25.17 -12.18
C THR A 377 -4.83 -25.97 -12.73
N ALA A 378 -3.58 -25.56 -12.46
CA ALA A 378 -2.37 -26.24 -12.95
C ALA A 378 -1.92 -27.40 -12.05
N LEU A 379 -2.36 -27.44 -10.80
CA LEU A 379 -2.01 -28.46 -9.82
C LEU A 379 -3.20 -29.41 -9.61
N ASP A 380 -3.47 -30.28 -10.59
CA ASP A 380 -4.45 -31.33 -10.38
C ASP A 380 -3.86 -32.45 -9.51
N PHE A 381 -4.17 -32.42 -8.23
CA PHE A 381 -3.83 -33.45 -7.25
C PHE A 381 -4.85 -34.61 -7.22
N SER A 382 -5.78 -34.68 -8.17
CA SER A 382 -6.83 -35.73 -8.19
C SER A 382 -6.22 -37.13 -8.27
N TRP A 383 -5.09 -37.28 -8.97
CA TRP A 383 -4.35 -38.55 -9.01
C TRP A 383 -3.80 -38.97 -7.63
N LEU A 384 -3.43 -38.01 -6.77
CA LEU A 384 -2.93 -38.29 -5.42
C LEU A 384 -4.05 -38.87 -4.53
N LYS A 385 -5.29 -38.39 -4.69
CA LYS A 385 -6.46 -38.93 -3.97
C LYS A 385 -6.67 -40.37 -4.34
N VAL A 386 -6.62 -40.71 -5.64
CA VAL A 386 -6.72 -42.07 -6.12
C VAL A 386 -5.58 -42.96 -5.60
N LEU A 387 -4.34 -42.43 -5.62
CA LEU A 387 -3.16 -43.14 -5.17
C LEU A 387 -3.25 -43.46 -3.66
N ILE A 388 -3.76 -42.56 -2.84
CA ILE A 388 -3.97 -42.77 -1.39
C ILE A 388 -5.00 -43.91 -1.18
N VAL A 389 -6.09 -43.91 -1.92
CA VAL A 389 -7.10 -44.97 -1.82
C VAL A 389 -6.49 -46.33 -2.18
N VAL A 390 -5.72 -46.38 -3.29
CA VAL A 390 -5.01 -47.60 -3.73
C VAL A 390 -4.01 -48.03 -2.64
N TYR A 391 -3.26 -47.13 -2.05
CA TYR A 391 -2.32 -47.43 -0.98
C TYR A 391 -3.02 -48.07 0.23
N VAL A 392 -4.13 -47.51 0.68
CA VAL A 392 -4.90 -48.05 1.83
C VAL A 392 -5.40 -49.47 1.51
N ILE A 393 -5.89 -49.72 0.29
CA ILE A 393 -6.35 -51.05 -0.12
C ILE A 393 -5.17 -52.03 -0.19
N VAL A 394 -4.02 -51.62 -0.71
CA VAL A 394 -2.86 -52.49 -0.87
C VAL A 394 -2.23 -52.81 0.50
N VAL A 395 -2.05 -51.83 1.37
CA VAL A 395 -1.42 -52.01 2.70
C VAL A 395 -2.37 -52.74 3.66
N GLY A 396 -3.67 -52.44 3.60
CA GLY A 396 -4.64 -53.06 4.47
C GLY A 396 -5.03 -54.48 4.02
N PRO A 397 -6.13 -54.64 3.26
CA PRO A 397 -6.67 -55.98 2.97
C PRO A 397 -5.77 -56.81 2.06
N VAL A 398 -5.14 -56.23 1.02
CA VAL A 398 -4.38 -57.01 0.04
C VAL A 398 -3.14 -57.64 0.67
N LEU A 399 -2.30 -56.83 1.33
CA LEU A 399 -1.09 -57.31 2.02
C LEU A 399 -1.42 -58.34 3.09
N TYR A 400 -2.48 -58.07 3.90
CA TYR A 400 -2.91 -58.96 4.94
C TYR A 400 -3.35 -60.32 4.38
N LEU A 401 -4.23 -60.35 3.36
CA LEU A 401 -4.70 -61.59 2.72
C LEU A 401 -3.55 -62.37 2.09
N LEU A 402 -2.62 -61.68 1.42
CA LEU A 402 -1.47 -62.30 0.79
C LEU A 402 -0.55 -62.97 1.81
N LEU A 403 -0.25 -62.30 2.93
CA LEU A 403 0.56 -62.87 3.99
C LEU A 403 -0.16 -64.02 4.73
N CYS A 404 -1.49 -63.95 4.85
CA CYS A 404 -2.30 -65.06 5.38
C CYS A 404 -2.20 -66.29 4.49
N LYS A 405 -2.31 -66.12 3.14
CA LYS A 405 -2.16 -67.20 2.17
C LYS A 405 -0.75 -67.81 2.18
N MET A 406 0.25 -67.02 2.41
CA MET A 406 1.64 -67.47 2.57
C MET A 406 1.97 -68.03 3.95
N LYS A 407 1.02 -68.08 4.89
CA LYS A 407 1.20 -68.51 6.29
C LYS A 407 2.34 -67.75 7.05
N LYS A 408 2.58 -66.48 6.68
CA LYS A 408 3.67 -65.62 7.23
C LYS A 408 3.11 -64.28 7.76
N ARG A 409 2.08 -64.34 8.61
CA ARG A 409 1.41 -63.13 9.17
C ARG A 409 2.35 -62.18 9.90
N ASP A 410 3.37 -62.72 10.55
CA ASP A 410 4.34 -61.89 11.32
C ASP A 410 5.13 -60.94 10.46
N TRP A 411 5.24 -61.16 9.14
CA TRP A 411 5.88 -60.29 8.17
C TRP A 411 5.07 -59.05 7.83
N TYR A 412 3.83 -58.93 8.34
CA TYR A 412 3.01 -57.72 8.11
C TYR A 412 3.68 -56.46 8.62
N TRP A 413 4.34 -56.53 9.81
CA TRP A 413 5.07 -55.43 10.39
C TRP A 413 6.25 -54.94 9.54
N LEU A 414 6.83 -55.78 8.75
CA LEU A 414 7.92 -55.41 7.80
C LEU A 414 7.33 -54.94 6.44
N GLY A 415 6.22 -55.52 6.03
CA GLY A 415 5.55 -55.25 4.76
C GLY A 415 4.97 -53.85 4.68
N VAL A 416 4.36 -53.37 5.79
CA VAL A 416 3.77 -52.02 5.86
C VAL A 416 4.80 -50.91 5.65
N PRO A 417 5.93 -50.86 6.40
CA PRO A 417 6.98 -49.86 6.15
C PRO A 417 7.59 -49.96 4.75
N ALA A 418 7.80 -51.17 4.24
CA ALA A 418 8.36 -51.38 2.90
C ALA A 418 7.45 -50.78 1.80
N LEU A 419 6.13 -51.05 1.87
CA LEU A 419 5.16 -50.44 1.00
C LEU A 419 5.04 -48.93 1.17
N GLY A 420 5.18 -48.42 2.40
CA GLY A 420 5.23 -47.01 2.71
C GLY A 420 6.38 -46.30 1.97
N ILE A 421 7.57 -46.90 2.00
CA ILE A 421 8.74 -46.37 1.28
C ILE A 421 8.51 -46.36 -0.23
N ILE A 422 7.93 -47.43 -0.78
CA ILE A 422 7.57 -47.50 -2.19
C ILE A 422 6.55 -46.43 -2.57
N PHE A 423 5.51 -46.25 -1.72
CA PHE A 423 4.50 -45.23 -1.93
C PHE A 423 5.11 -43.82 -1.92
N ILE A 424 5.97 -43.51 -0.95
CA ILE A 424 6.70 -42.24 -0.88
C ILE A 424 7.52 -42.03 -2.17
N GLY A 425 8.19 -43.08 -2.67
CA GLY A 425 8.92 -43.04 -3.94
C GLY A 425 8.02 -42.73 -5.14
N VAL A 426 6.83 -43.34 -5.20
CA VAL A 426 5.84 -43.07 -6.27
C VAL A 426 5.32 -41.64 -6.20
N VAL A 427 4.99 -41.15 -4.99
CA VAL A 427 4.57 -39.76 -4.78
C VAL A 427 5.66 -38.78 -5.19
N PHE A 428 6.92 -39.09 -4.81
CA PHE A 428 8.06 -38.25 -5.17
C PHE A 428 8.30 -38.19 -6.68
N ILE A 429 8.24 -39.33 -7.36
CA ILE A 429 8.40 -39.41 -8.82
C ILE A 429 7.21 -38.74 -9.54
N GLY A 430 5.98 -38.98 -9.08
CA GLY A 430 4.79 -38.35 -9.60
C GLY A 430 4.76 -36.83 -9.41
N GLY A 431 5.20 -36.36 -8.22
CA GLY A 431 5.36 -34.94 -7.95
C GLY A 431 6.45 -34.27 -8.79
N ARG A 432 7.52 -35.01 -9.13
CA ARG A 432 8.57 -34.50 -10.01
C ARG A 432 8.10 -34.27 -11.46
N ASN A 433 7.09 -35.02 -11.89
CA ASN A 433 6.47 -34.87 -13.23
C ASN A 433 5.38 -33.79 -13.28
N LEU A 434 4.92 -33.28 -12.14
CA LEU A 434 4.17 -32.04 -12.09
C LEU A 434 5.13 -30.96 -12.60
N LYS A 435 4.81 -30.33 -13.72
CA LYS A 435 5.63 -29.33 -14.43
C LYS A 435 5.87 -28.04 -13.63
N LEU A 436 6.29 -28.16 -12.37
CA LEU A 436 6.54 -27.09 -11.44
C LEU A 436 8.00 -26.63 -11.44
N HIS A 437 8.77 -26.96 -12.50
CA HIS A 437 10.18 -26.59 -12.60
C HIS A 437 10.40 -25.22 -13.23
N GLU A 438 9.35 -24.57 -13.70
CA GLU A 438 9.44 -23.30 -14.40
C GLU A 438 8.83 -22.17 -13.54
N THR A 439 9.51 -21.03 -13.50
CA THR A 439 8.93 -19.81 -12.95
C THR A 439 7.82 -19.35 -13.88
N ARG A 440 6.60 -19.19 -13.38
CA ARG A 440 5.48 -18.62 -14.12
C ARG A 440 5.30 -17.17 -13.68
N VAL A 441 5.11 -16.30 -14.65
CA VAL A 441 4.87 -14.87 -14.39
C VAL A 441 3.60 -14.48 -15.12
N TYR A 442 2.67 -13.96 -14.39
CA TYR A 442 1.46 -13.31 -14.91
C TYR A 442 1.67 -11.80 -14.79
N SER A 443 1.27 -11.06 -15.79
CA SER A 443 1.44 -9.61 -15.75
C SER A 443 0.19 -8.89 -16.25
N VAL A 444 -0.08 -7.75 -15.65
CA VAL A 444 -1.09 -6.79 -16.09
C VAL A 444 -0.40 -5.45 -16.27
N THR A 445 -0.52 -4.88 -17.46
CA THR A 445 0.05 -3.58 -17.78
C THR A 445 -1.07 -2.56 -17.97
N ALA A 446 -1.04 -1.50 -17.16
CA ALA A 446 -1.86 -0.32 -17.33
C ALA A 446 -1.08 0.74 -18.13
N GLN A 447 -1.69 1.30 -19.17
CA GLN A 447 -1.12 2.36 -19.99
C GLN A 447 -2.08 3.54 -20.08
N GLN A 448 -1.57 4.75 -19.95
CA GLN A 448 -2.37 5.96 -20.11
C GLN A 448 -2.73 6.20 -21.58
N ALA A 449 -4.02 6.46 -21.85
CA ALA A 449 -4.55 6.76 -23.17
C ALA A 449 -4.88 8.28 -23.28
N ASP A 450 -3.85 9.12 -23.22
CA ASP A 450 -3.96 10.59 -23.20
C ASP A 450 -3.65 11.26 -24.55
N GLY A 451 -3.48 10.47 -25.60
CA GLY A 451 -3.18 10.93 -26.97
C GLY A 451 -1.75 11.41 -27.20
N LYS A 452 -0.89 11.35 -26.17
CA LYS A 452 0.52 11.73 -26.34
C LYS A 452 1.31 10.64 -27.06
N SER A 453 2.44 11.05 -27.66
CA SER A 453 3.35 10.12 -28.34
C SER A 453 4.07 9.17 -27.40
N THR A 454 4.23 9.58 -26.16
CA THR A 454 4.82 8.78 -25.08
C THR A 454 3.94 8.91 -23.83
N THR A 455 3.56 7.79 -23.24
CA THR A 455 2.63 7.74 -22.12
C THR A 455 3.20 6.89 -21.00
N GLY A 456 2.72 7.12 -19.78
CA GLY A 456 3.08 6.31 -18.62
C GLY A 456 2.58 4.88 -18.73
N ILE A 457 3.40 3.93 -18.27
CA ILE A 457 3.02 2.53 -18.09
C ILE A 457 3.32 2.09 -16.66
N ALA A 458 2.49 1.20 -16.15
CA ALA A 458 2.69 0.50 -14.89
C ALA A 458 2.32 -0.96 -15.08
N THR A 459 3.21 -1.86 -14.69
CA THR A 459 2.99 -3.30 -14.81
C THR A 459 3.09 -3.97 -13.45
N TYR A 460 2.07 -4.75 -13.15
CA TYR A 460 2.01 -5.60 -11.98
C TYR A 460 2.32 -7.03 -12.40
N TYR A 461 3.19 -7.69 -11.66
CA TYR A 461 3.61 -9.06 -11.91
C TYR A 461 3.23 -9.93 -10.71
N ASN A 462 2.57 -11.04 -10.95
CA ASN A 462 2.47 -12.16 -10.03
C ASN A 462 3.38 -13.27 -10.53
N ALA A 463 4.45 -13.54 -9.81
CA ALA A 463 5.45 -14.52 -10.17
C ALA A 463 5.43 -15.68 -9.19
N TYR A 464 5.35 -16.88 -9.73
CA TYR A 464 5.37 -18.12 -8.99
C TYR A 464 6.61 -18.94 -9.32
N HIS A 465 7.34 -19.32 -8.29
CA HIS A 465 8.54 -20.14 -8.41
C HIS A 465 8.47 -21.36 -7.49
N SER A 466 8.79 -22.54 -8.04
CA SER A 466 8.66 -23.82 -7.31
C SER A 466 9.79 -24.10 -6.32
N GLY A 467 10.83 -23.30 -6.26
CA GLY A 467 12.02 -23.54 -5.45
C GLY A 467 12.40 -22.36 -4.56
N VAL A 468 13.35 -22.59 -3.65
CA VAL A 468 13.91 -21.57 -2.76
C VAL A 468 15.15 -20.88 -3.34
N LYS A 469 15.52 -21.15 -4.60
CA LYS A 469 16.67 -20.48 -5.23
C LYS A 469 16.29 -19.06 -5.64
N PRO A 470 17.14 -18.07 -5.35
CA PRO A 470 16.92 -16.71 -5.83
C PRO A 470 16.82 -16.69 -7.37
N TRP A 471 15.89 -15.91 -7.86
CA TRP A 471 15.69 -15.69 -9.29
C TRP A 471 15.49 -14.19 -9.57
N LYS A 472 15.69 -13.78 -10.82
CA LYS A 472 15.45 -12.39 -11.23
C LYS A 472 14.97 -12.30 -12.66
N VAL A 473 14.20 -11.25 -12.92
CA VAL A 473 13.70 -10.86 -14.23
C VAL A 473 14.34 -9.53 -14.61
N ARG A 474 14.88 -9.43 -15.81
CA ARG A 474 15.31 -8.17 -16.38
C ARG A 474 14.21 -7.61 -17.25
N LEU A 475 13.85 -6.37 -17.01
CA LEU A 475 12.83 -5.65 -17.78
C LEU A 475 13.47 -4.91 -18.96
N ASN A 476 12.65 -4.53 -19.95
CA ASN A 476 13.08 -3.71 -21.07
C ASN A 476 13.30 -2.26 -20.63
N ASP A 477 13.83 -1.43 -21.53
CA ASP A 477 14.22 -0.05 -21.23
C ASP A 477 13.01 0.91 -21.05
N ASN A 478 11.78 0.42 -21.25
CA ASN A 478 10.57 1.19 -20.98
C ASN A 478 10.33 1.41 -19.48
N TYR A 479 10.89 0.54 -18.62
CA TYR A 479 10.69 0.61 -17.18
C TYR A 479 11.84 1.35 -16.51
N ALA A 480 11.50 2.37 -15.74
CA ALA A 480 12.45 3.23 -15.05
C ALA A 480 12.69 2.84 -13.58
N TYR A 481 11.67 2.31 -12.91
CA TYR A 481 11.75 1.91 -11.51
C TYR A 481 10.74 0.81 -11.19
N GLY A 482 10.91 0.17 -10.05
CA GLY A 482 10.02 -0.89 -9.58
C GLY A 482 10.23 -1.25 -8.11
N GLY A 483 9.43 -2.19 -7.65
CA GLY A 483 9.42 -2.66 -6.28
C GLY A 483 8.44 -3.82 -6.08
N THR A 484 7.89 -3.95 -4.87
CA THR A 484 6.83 -4.94 -4.60
C THR A 484 5.46 -4.44 -5.05
N GLY A 485 5.23 -3.13 -5.04
CA GLY A 485 3.95 -2.53 -5.41
C GLY A 485 2.80 -2.81 -4.44
N LEU A 486 3.05 -3.58 -3.39
CA LEU A 486 2.07 -3.94 -2.37
C LEU A 486 2.55 -3.47 -1.00
N SER A 487 1.73 -2.74 -0.29
CA SER A 487 1.93 -2.53 1.14
C SER A 487 1.32 -3.74 1.87
N GLU A 488 2.14 -4.50 2.59
CA GLU A 488 1.60 -5.50 3.52
C GLU A 488 0.91 -4.77 4.67
N SER A 489 -0.42 -4.74 4.66
CA SER A 489 -1.23 -3.88 5.51
C SER A 489 -1.38 -4.33 6.97
N TYR A 490 -0.67 -5.33 7.47
CA TYR A 490 -0.92 -5.82 8.84
C TYR A 490 0.28 -6.21 9.70
N SER A 491 1.50 -5.81 9.41
CA SER A 491 2.52 -5.91 10.44
C SER A 491 2.65 -4.58 11.18
N MET A 492 2.05 -4.49 12.38
CA MET A 492 2.40 -3.43 13.33
C MET A 492 3.91 -3.25 13.31
N ALA A 493 4.37 -2.05 12.94
CA ALA A 493 5.77 -1.72 12.86
C ALA A 493 6.45 -2.05 14.20
N SER A 494 6.91 -3.28 14.33
CA SER A 494 7.79 -3.62 15.42
C SER A 494 9.13 -2.96 15.11
N SER A 495 9.80 -2.44 16.12
CA SER A 495 11.13 -1.85 16.04
C SER A 495 12.20 -2.91 15.72
N GLY A 496 11.96 -3.71 14.68
CA GLY A 496 12.85 -4.77 14.23
C GLY A 496 14.19 -4.20 13.76
N ARG A 497 15.27 -4.91 14.05
CA ARG A 497 16.61 -4.55 13.54
C ARG A 497 16.65 -4.78 12.04
N VAL A 498 16.91 -3.73 11.27
CA VAL A 498 17.17 -3.83 9.84
C VAL A 498 18.52 -4.52 9.58
N TYR A 499 18.59 -5.40 8.61
CA TYR A 499 19.82 -6.11 8.24
C TYR A 499 20.14 -5.89 6.76
N ALA A 500 21.38 -5.57 6.45
CA ALA A 500 21.84 -5.28 5.08
C ALA A 500 21.74 -6.48 4.11
N ASP A 501 21.68 -7.68 4.62
CA ASP A 501 21.68 -8.94 3.89
C ASP A 501 20.34 -9.70 3.93
N ARG A 502 19.38 -9.20 4.70
CA ARG A 502 18.04 -9.79 4.84
C ARG A 502 17.03 -8.95 4.09
N TYR A 503 16.64 -9.41 2.94
CA TYR A 503 15.58 -8.85 2.10
C TYR A 503 14.99 -9.98 1.26
N HIS A 504 13.74 -9.84 0.93
CA HIS A 504 13.00 -10.79 0.08
C HIS A 504 13.06 -10.35 -1.39
N TYR A 505 12.87 -9.05 -1.62
CA TYR A 505 12.85 -8.45 -2.94
C TYR A 505 14.10 -7.62 -3.20
N LEU A 506 14.56 -7.65 -4.45
CA LEU A 506 15.74 -6.91 -4.89
C LEU A 506 15.46 -6.20 -6.20
N VAL A 507 15.60 -4.89 -6.19
CA VAL A 507 15.52 -4.04 -7.39
C VAL A 507 16.93 -3.60 -7.76
N GLU A 508 17.38 -3.94 -8.96
CA GLU A 508 18.69 -3.54 -9.47
C GLU A 508 18.53 -2.54 -10.61
N TYR A 509 19.22 -1.40 -10.51
CA TYR A 509 19.24 -0.32 -11.52
C TYR A 509 20.48 -0.33 -12.41
N ASP A 510 21.18 -1.48 -12.50
CA ASP A 510 22.39 -1.62 -13.31
C ASP A 510 22.06 -2.05 -14.74
N ARG A 511 22.36 -1.21 -15.73
CA ARG A 511 22.10 -1.46 -17.16
C ARG A 511 20.64 -1.82 -17.50
N GLY A 512 19.70 -1.09 -16.92
CA GLY A 512 18.28 -1.34 -16.99
C GLY A 512 17.73 -1.87 -15.67
N LEU A 513 16.42 -1.99 -15.57
CA LEU A 513 15.71 -2.43 -14.37
C LEU A 513 15.67 -3.97 -14.31
N SER A 514 16.05 -4.52 -13.17
CA SER A 514 15.87 -5.94 -12.87
C SER A 514 15.16 -6.12 -11.53
N LEU A 515 14.17 -6.99 -11.50
CA LEU A 515 13.42 -7.36 -10.31
C LEU A 515 13.83 -8.76 -9.88
N GLY A 516 14.30 -8.92 -8.67
CA GLY A 516 14.76 -10.18 -8.09
C GLY A 516 13.94 -10.57 -6.86
N VAL A 517 13.83 -11.87 -6.65
CA VAL A 517 13.17 -12.47 -5.49
C VAL A 517 14.08 -13.50 -4.85
N LYS A 518 14.15 -13.49 -3.53
CA LYS A 518 14.73 -14.56 -2.72
C LYS A 518 13.62 -15.33 -2.03
N PRO A 519 13.09 -16.41 -2.61
CA PRO A 519 11.99 -17.16 -2.02
C PRO A 519 12.33 -17.68 -0.63
N GLN A 520 11.41 -17.60 0.29
CA GLN A 520 11.56 -18.08 1.67
C GLN A 520 11.02 -19.51 1.81
N SER A 521 10.09 -19.88 0.96
CA SER A 521 9.47 -21.20 0.93
C SER A 521 9.40 -21.75 -0.49
N ASN A 522 9.16 -23.06 -0.60
CA ASN A 522 8.76 -23.65 -1.88
C ASN A 522 7.34 -23.20 -2.21
N PHE A 523 7.10 -22.94 -3.49
CA PHE A 523 5.77 -22.54 -4.00
C PHE A 523 5.28 -21.19 -3.45
N GLU A 524 6.17 -20.22 -3.45
CA GLU A 524 5.85 -18.87 -3.02
C GLU A 524 5.43 -18.00 -4.19
N ASN A 525 4.38 -17.20 -3.98
CA ASN A 525 3.99 -16.12 -4.87
C ASN A 525 4.82 -14.88 -4.56
N ALA A 526 5.29 -14.21 -5.59
CA ALA A 526 5.97 -12.93 -5.48
C ALA A 526 5.21 -11.89 -6.30
N TYR A 527 4.80 -10.82 -5.64
CA TYR A 527 4.17 -9.69 -6.27
C TYR A 527 5.21 -8.63 -6.55
N LEU A 528 5.30 -8.20 -7.81
CA LEU A 528 6.30 -7.22 -8.26
C LEU A 528 5.60 -6.13 -9.06
N PHE A 529 6.16 -4.95 -9.02
CA PHE A 529 5.69 -3.77 -9.71
C PHE A 529 6.82 -3.12 -10.49
N ALA A 530 6.52 -2.60 -11.67
CA ALA A 530 7.43 -1.76 -12.42
C ALA A 530 6.67 -0.66 -13.16
N ALA A 531 7.25 0.52 -13.20
CA ALA A 531 6.67 1.67 -13.91
C ALA A 531 7.71 2.38 -14.80
N GLY A 532 7.19 3.04 -15.81
CA GLY A 532 8.02 3.77 -16.77
C GLY A 532 7.19 4.41 -17.86
N THR A 533 7.70 4.43 -19.09
CA THR A 533 7.03 5.05 -20.24
C THR A 533 7.11 4.18 -21.49
N ALA A 534 6.05 4.21 -22.30
CA ALA A 534 5.97 3.51 -23.57
C ALA A 534 5.43 4.41 -24.67
N LYS A 535 5.47 3.93 -25.92
CA LYS A 535 4.83 4.59 -27.05
C LYS A 535 3.33 4.72 -26.77
N GLY A 536 2.76 5.89 -27.04
CA GLY A 536 1.34 6.16 -26.83
C GLY A 536 0.44 5.24 -27.66
N CYS A 537 -0.68 4.85 -27.07
CA CYS A 537 -1.68 3.96 -27.67
C CYS A 537 -2.87 4.70 -28.30
N GLY A 538 -2.90 6.03 -28.26
CA GLY A 538 -4.02 6.87 -28.66
C GLY A 538 -4.71 7.49 -27.45
N SER A 539 -6.00 7.84 -27.59
CA SER A 539 -6.77 8.46 -26.50
C SER A 539 -8.13 7.81 -26.33
N ILE A 540 -8.66 7.92 -25.13
CA ILE A 540 -10.10 7.72 -24.86
C ILE A 540 -10.67 9.10 -24.60
N ASP A 541 -11.55 9.57 -25.48
CA ASP A 541 -12.20 10.87 -25.34
C ASP A 541 -13.51 10.71 -24.55
N THR A 542 -13.68 11.51 -23.50
CA THR A 542 -14.81 11.46 -22.57
C THR A 542 -15.60 12.76 -22.58
N SER A 543 -16.05 13.18 -23.73
CA SER A 543 -16.71 14.47 -23.94
C SER A 543 -18.04 14.59 -23.18
N GLY A 544 -18.11 15.53 -22.24
CA GLY A 544 -19.30 15.81 -21.45
C GLY A 544 -19.78 14.65 -20.59
N LEU A 545 -18.90 13.72 -20.25
CA LEU A 545 -19.22 12.52 -19.47
C LEU A 545 -19.60 12.89 -18.04
N VAL A 546 -20.81 12.52 -17.66
CA VAL A 546 -21.34 12.62 -16.28
C VAL A 546 -21.93 11.28 -15.93
N LEU A 547 -21.49 10.71 -14.83
CA LEU A 547 -21.96 9.42 -14.33
C LEU A 547 -22.23 9.53 -12.83
N THR A 548 -23.46 9.87 -12.47
CA THR A 548 -23.92 9.91 -11.08
C THR A 548 -25.27 9.22 -10.98
N GLN A 549 -25.70 8.86 -9.78
CA GLN A 549 -27.02 8.27 -9.55
C GLN A 549 -28.17 9.11 -10.10
N GLN A 550 -28.03 10.45 -10.08
CA GLN A 550 -29.09 11.39 -10.46
C GLN A 550 -29.02 11.78 -11.93
N LYS A 551 -27.83 11.75 -12.55
CA LYS A 551 -27.63 12.20 -13.92
C LYS A 551 -26.58 11.33 -14.61
N GLN A 552 -26.96 10.78 -15.76
CA GLN A 552 -26.07 10.04 -16.63
C GLN A 552 -26.14 10.64 -18.03
N GLY A 553 -24.99 10.87 -18.65
CA GLY A 553 -24.92 11.45 -20.00
C GLY A 553 -23.49 11.70 -20.47
N GLY A 554 -23.38 12.11 -21.74
CA GLY A 554 -22.10 12.32 -22.41
C GLY A 554 -21.75 11.18 -23.35
N SER A 555 -20.54 11.22 -23.87
CA SER A 555 -20.05 10.20 -24.82
C SER A 555 -18.62 9.78 -24.51
N ILE A 556 -18.31 8.55 -24.90
CA ILE A 556 -16.96 7.97 -24.82
C ILE A 556 -16.58 7.54 -26.22
N THR A 557 -15.44 8.04 -26.71
CA THR A 557 -14.89 7.65 -28.01
C THR A 557 -13.56 6.94 -27.82
N ASN A 558 -13.46 5.72 -28.34
CA ASN A 558 -12.23 4.97 -28.36
C ASN A 558 -11.34 5.40 -29.53
N ASN A 559 -10.49 6.39 -29.33
CA ASN A 559 -9.49 6.83 -30.32
C ASN A 559 -8.15 6.09 -30.16
N THR A 560 -8.13 4.96 -29.46
CA THR A 560 -6.94 4.11 -29.38
C THR A 560 -6.84 3.18 -30.59
N SER A 561 -5.69 2.54 -30.74
CA SER A 561 -5.47 1.51 -31.76
C SER A 561 -6.00 0.12 -31.37
N TYR A 562 -6.67 -0.01 -30.23
CA TYR A 562 -7.10 -1.28 -29.66
C TYR A 562 -8.62 -1.42 -29.64
N ASP A 563 -9.09 -2.64 -29.92
CA ASP A 563 -10.43 -3.06 -29.59
C ASP A 563 -10.49 -3.47 -28.11
N PHE A 564 -11.52 -3.02 -27.40
CA PHE A 564 -11.73 -3.36 -26.00
C PHE A 564 -12.83 -4.42 -25.86
N PRO A 565 -12.53 -5.68 -25.53
CA PRO A 565 -13.54 -6.66 -25.10
C PRO A 565 -14.44 -6.12 -23.99
N TYR A 566 -13.85 -5.36 -23.07
CA TYR A 566 -14.59 -4.65 -22.02
C TYR A 566 -14.02 -3.23 -21.83
N LEU A 567 -14.94 -2.29 -21.66
CA LEU A 567 -14.65 -0.91 -21.28
C LEU A 567 -15.49 -0.60 -20.04
N VAL A 568 -14.83 -0.19 -18.97
CA VAL A 568 -15.47 0.13 -17.70
C VAL A 568 -15.43 1.64 -17.48
N CYS A 569 -16.52 2.17 -16.94
CA CYS A 569 -16.65 3.55 -16.48
C CYS A 569 -17.00 3.51 -15.01
N VAL A 570 -16.21 4.18 -14.18
CA VAL A 570 -16.41 4.23 -12.74
C VAL A 570 -16.46 5.68 -12.28
N SER A 571 -17.45 5.99 -11.47
CA SER A 571 -17.54 7.22 -10.68
C SER A 571 -17.54 6.87 -9.18
N ASP A 572 -17.72 7.87 -8.33
CA ASP A 572 -17.78 7.65 -6.87
C ASP A 572 -18.97 6.77 -6.45
N ASP A 573 -20.03 6.73 -7.24
CA ASP A 573 -21.28 6.06 -6.87
C ASP A 573 -21.83 5.06 -7.92
N THR A 574 -21.14 4.91 -9.07
CA THR A 574 -21.69 4.12 -10.18
C THR A 574 -20.59 3.43 -10.98
N VAL A 575 -20.82 2.16 -11.33
CA VAL A 575 -19.99 1.39 -12.28
C VAL A 575 -20.82 1.01 -13.48
N MET A 576 -20.30 1.26 -14.69
CA MET A 576 -20.87 0.78 -15.94
C MET A 576 -19.83 0.01 -16.74
N VAL A 577 -20.25 -1.09 -17.35
CA VAL A 577 -19.38 -1.92 -18.21
C VAL A 577 -20.02 -2.06 -19.58
N TYR A 578 -19.23 -1.78 -20.61
CA TYR A 578 -19.60 -2.02 -22.00
C TYR A 578 -18.74 -3.14 -22.59
N SER A 579 -19.32 -4.00 -23.45
CA SER A 579 -18.59 -5.07 -24.14
C SER A 579 -18.31 -4.70 -25.59
N ASP A 580 -17.24 -5.27 -26.16
CA ASP A 580 -16.88 -5.21 -27.59
C ASP A 580 -16.83 -3.78 -28.15
N VAL A 581 -16.06 -2.90 -27.54
CA VAL A 581 -15.88 -1.52 -27.97
C VAL A 581 -14.74 -1.45 -28.98
N LYS A 582 -15.06 -1.14 -30.23
CA LYS A 582 -14.08 -1.11 -31.31
C LYS A 582 -13.25 0.17 -31.33
N ALA A 583 -12.06 0.07 -31.91
CA ALA A 583 -11.27 1.26 -32.25
C ALA A 583 -12.08 2.20 -33.15
N GLY A 584 -12.15 3.49 -32.80
CA GLY A 584 -12.97 4.51 -33.47
C GLY A 584 -14.44 4.52 -33.08
N GLU A 585 -14.94 3.60 -32.22
CA GLU A 585 -16.33 3.57 -31.79
C GLU A 585 -16.63 4.65 -30.77
N THR A 586 -17.81 5.30 -30.92
CA THR A 586 -18.35 6.25 -29.94
C THR A 586 -19.58 5.65 -29.27
N ILE A 587 -19.58 5.62 -27.96
CA ILE A 587 -20.69 5.19 -27.11
C ILE A 587 -21.30 6.43 -26.47
N THR A 588 -22.63 6.58 -26.59
CA THR A 588 -23.39 7.62 -25.90
C THR A 588 -24.04 7.02 -24.66
N ILE A 589 -23.83 7.66 -23.49
CA ILE A 589 -24.43 7.22 -22.23
C ILE A 589 -25.87 7.76 -22.12
N ASP A 590 -26.73 7.28 -22.97
CA ASP A 590 -28.19 7.51 -22.97
C ASP A 590 -28.97 6.21 -23.13
N GLY A 591 -28.24 5.09 -23.21
CA GLY A 591 -28.78 3.75 -23.47
C GLY A 591 -29.34 3.53 -24.88
N LYS A 592 -29.18 4.52 -25.81
CA LYS A 592 -29.69 4.42 -27.18
C LYS A 592 -28.65 3.89 -28.17
N SER A 593 -27.36 4.29 -28.01
CA SER A 593 -26.29 3.86 -28.91
C SER A 593 -25.81 2.45 -28.59
N LYS A 594 -25.56 2.16 -27.34
CA LYS A 594 -25.12 0.83 -26.86
C LYS A 594 -25.56 0.67 -25.40
N LYS A 595 -26.19 -0.46 -25.10
CA LYS A 595 -26.58 -0.76 -23.71
C LYS A 595 -25.36 -1.26 -22.93
N PRO A 596 -25.19 -0.80 -21.68
CA PRO A 596 -24.15 -1.37 -20.83
C PRO A 596 -24.45 -2.85 -20.53
N LEU A 597 -23.42 -3.66 -20.48
CA LEU A 597 -23.46 -5.04 -20.03
C LEU A 597 -23.84 -5.10 -18.53
N LEU A 598 -23.29 -4.16 -17.76
CA LEU A 598 -23.55 -3.99 -16.35
C LEU A 598 -23.70 -2.50 -16.06
N SER A 599 -24.68 -2.15 -15.20
CA SER A 599 -24.84 -0.84 -14.59
C SER A 599 -25.25 -1.05 -13.14
N GLN A 600 -24.40 -0.67 -12.20
CA GLN A 600 -24.61 -0.90 -10.78
C GLN A 600 -24.19 0.32 -9.95
N GLN A 601 -24.92 0.60 -8.89
CA GLN A 601 -24.54 1.58 -7.88
C GLN A 601 -23.52 0.96 -6.92
N ILE A 602 -22.54 1.76 -6.50
CA ILE A 602 -21.52 1.41 -5.50
C ILE A 602 -21.54 2.44 -4.37
N SER A 603 -21.20 2.03 -3.17
CA SER A 603 -21.03 2.92 -2.03
C SER A 603 -19.59 3.39 -1.88
N TYR A 604 -18.64 2.52 -2.24
CA TYR A 604 -17.22 2.76 -2.14
C TYR A 604 -16.51 2.25 -3.39
N PHE A 605 -15.36 2.83 -3.70
CA PHE A 605 -14.55 2.39 -4.85
C PHE A 605 -14.13 0.91 -4.75
N ASP A 606 -13.94 0.38 -3.54
CA ASP A 606 -13.57 -1.02 -3.31
C ASP A 606 -14.66 -2.01 -3.72
N ASP A 607 -15.91 -1.56 -3.78
CA ASP A 607 -17.02 -2.36 -4.30
C ASP A 607 -16.85 -2.68 -5.79
N VAL A 608 -16.04 -1.88 -6.53
CA VAL A 608 -15.80 -2.08 -7.96
C VAL A 608 -15.27 -3.47 -8.26
N TYR A 609 -14.29 -3.95 -7.47
CA TYR A 609 -13.76 -5.29 -7.68
C TYR A 609 -14.82 -6.37 -7.45
N SER A 610 -15.60 -6.26 -6.40
CA SER A 610 -16.69 -7.20 -6.11
C SER A 610 -17.73 -7.20 -7.21
N VAL A 611 -18.07 -6.03 -7.75
CA VAL A 611 -19.01 -5.86 -8.86
C VAL A 611 -18.46 -6.48 -10.15
N LEU A 612 -17.20 -6.21 -10.49
CA LEU A 612 -16.56 -6.76 -11.70
C LEU A 612 -16.33 -8.28 -11.61
N SER A 613 -16.13 -8.82 -10.41
CA SER A 613 -15.85 -10.23 -10.18
C SER A 613 -17.09 -11.10 -9.93
N GLN A 614 -18.29 -10.51 -9.80
CA GLN A 614 -19.53 -11.25 -9.56
C GLN A 614 -19.87 -12.21 -10.72
N ASP A 615 -20.21 -13.46 -10.36
CA ASP A 615 -20.50 -14.55 -11.31
C ASP A 615 -21.81 -14.35 -12.15
N ASN A 616 -22.51 -13.23 -12.00
CA ASN A 616 -23.85 -12.99 -12.52
C ASN A 616 -24.00 -11.82 -13.48
N MET A 617 -23.03 -11.53 -14.30
CA MET A 617 -23.35 -10.67 -15.44
C MET A 617 -24.19 -11.47 -16.47
N ASN A 618 -25.50 -11.33 -16.43
CA ASN A 618 -26.47 -11.99 -17.33
C ASN A 618 -26.70 -13.51 -17.17
N GLY A 619 -26.58 -14.07 -15.96
CA GLY A 619 -27.02 -15.45 -15.71
C GLY A 619 -26.16 -16.55 -16.33
N ASN A 620 -25.01 -16.23 -16.88
CA ASN A 620 -24.02 -17.20 -17.38
C ASN A 620 -22.89 -17.34 -16.36
N THR A 621 -22.56 -18.59 -16.04
CA THR A 621 -21.44 -18.94 -15.16
C THR A 621 -20.14 -18.38 -15.75
N TYR A 622 -19.46 -17.50 -15.05
CA TYR A 622 -18.20 -16.91 -15.46
C TYR A 622 -17.12 -17.98 -15.64
N SER A 623 -16.46 -17.97 -16.79
CA SER A 623 -15.20 -18.68 -16.96
C SER A 623 -14.07 -17.88 -16.29
N TYR A 624 -12.99 -18.55 -15.87
CA TYR A 624 -11.76 -17.92 -15.33
C TYR A 624 -11.27 -16.72 -16.14
N LYS A 625 -11.50 -16.73 -17.46
CA LYS A 625 -11.10 -15.66 -18.37
C LYS A 625 -11.72 -14.30 -18.02
N HIS A 626 -12.94 -14.27 -17.46
CA HIS A 626 -13.60 -13.03 -17.04
C HIS A 626 -13.08 -12.52 -15.70
N LYS A 627 -12.69 -13.41 -14.78
CA LYS A 627 -12.07 -13.02 -13.51
C LYS A 627 -10.71 -12.36 -13.72
N ASP A 628 -9.91 -12.85 -14.67
CA ASP A 628 -8.64 -12.23 -15.03
C ASP A 628 -8.84 -10.82 -15.58
N MET A 629 -9.88 -10.64 -16.41
CA MET A 629 -10.21 -9.32 -16.95
C MET A 629 -10.73 -8.37 -15.88
N ALA A 630 -11.54 -8.85 -14.93
CA ALA A 630 -11.99 -8.07 -13.79
C ALA A 630 -10.82 -7.61 -12.91
N ALA A 631 -9.85 -8.50 -12.67
CA ALA A 631 -8.65 -8.17 -11.93
C ALA A 631 -7.77 -7.15 -12.68
N ALA A 632 -7.63 -7.30 -14.00
CA ALA A 632 -6.89 -6.36 -14.85
C ALA A 632 -7.52 -4.96 -14.82
N LEU A 633 -8.85 -4.88 -15.01
CA LEU A 633 -9.61 -3.65 -14.93
C LEU A 633 -9.47 -2.98 -13.57
N TYR A 634 -9.63 -3.74 -12.50
CA TYR A 634 -9.50 -3.20 -11.14
C TYR A 634 -8.10 -2.66 -10.87
N LEU A 635 -7.04 -3.39 -11.24
CA LEU A 635 -5.65 -2.93 -11.06
C LEU A 635 -5.35 -1.67 -11.88
N GLY A 636 -5.87 -1.57 -13.09
CA GLY A 636 -5.74 -0.37 -13.92
C GLY A 636 -6.45 0.83 -13.31
N LEU A 637 -7.70 0.66 -12.87
CA LEU A 637 -8.47 1.70 -12.15
C LEU A 637 -7.74 2.17 -10.89
N CYS A 638 -7.20 1.22 -10.13
CA CYS A 638 -6.38 1.52 -8.98
C CYS A 638 -5.15 2.36 -9.38
N GLN A 639 -4.45 2.02 -10.47
CA GLN A 639 -3.30 2.78 -10.94
C GLN A 639 -3.68 4.20 -11.36
N ILE A 640 -4.83 4.38 -12.00
CA ILE A 640 -5.34 5.71 -12.38
C ILE A 640 -5.62 6.53 -11.12
N ARG A 641 -6.32 5.95 -10.15
CA ARG A 641 -6.61 6.60 -8.86
C ARG A 641 -5.35 6.96 -8.09
N ARG A 642 -4.33 6.11 -8.13
CA ARG A 642 -3.02 6.39 -7.54
C ARG A 642 -2.32 7.57 -8.19
N GLN A 643 -2.47 7.76 -9.49
CA GLN A 643 -1.78 8.81 -10.25
C GLN A 643 -2.52 10.13 -10.26
N ASN A 644 -3.85 10.10 -10.17
CA ASN A 644 -4.69 11.28 -10.29
C ASN A 644 -5.71 11.29 -9.16
N ASP A 645 -5.99 12.47 -8.66
CA ASP A 645 -7.17 12.65 -7.87
C ASP A 645 -8.39 12.53 -8.77
N VAL A 646 -9.19 11.52 -8.50
CA VAL A 646 -10.36 11.16 -9.33
C VAL A 646 -11.69 11.38 -8.62
N SER A 647 -11.71 11.93 -7.39
CA SER A 647 -12.98 12.22 -6.73
C SER A 647 -13.79 13.24 -7.53
N GLY A 648 -15.08 12.96 -7.68
CA GLY A 648 -15.98 13.74 -8.51
C GLY A 648 -15.75 13.62 -10.03
N THR A 649 -14.85 12.74 -10.47
CA THR A 649 -14.59 12.51 -11.91
C THR A 649 -15.02 11.10 -12.34
N VAL A 650 -15.21 10.90 -13.63
CA VAL A 650 -15.48 9.58 -14.18
C VAL A 650 -14.16 9.00 -14.74
N VAL A 651 -13.76 7.86 -14.22
CA VAL A 651 -12.63 7.10 -14.73
C VAL A 651 -13.12 6.12 -15.80
N VAL A 652 -12.45 6.11 -16.95
CA VAL A 652 -12.76 5.18 -18.05
C VAL A 652 -11.54 4.36 -18.39
N GLU A 653 -11.72 3.05 -18.42
CA GLU A 653 -10.66 2.10 -18.73
C GLU A 653 -11.15 1.03 -19.71
N GLY A 654 -10.31 0.71 -20.71
CA GLY A 654 -10.53 -0.42 -21.62
C GLY A 654 -9.51 -1.53 -21.39
N VAL A 655 -9.94 -2.77 -21.41
CA VAL A 655 -9.06 -3.95 -21.34
C VAL A 655 -8.88 -4.55 -22.72
N THR A 656 -7.64 -4.91 -23.06
CA THR A 656 -7.31 -5.62 -24.31
C THR A 656 -7.18 -7.13 -24.06
N ALA A 657 -7.35 -7.95 -25.10
CA ALA A 657 -7.32 -9.41 -24.97
C ALA A 657 -5.92 -10.01 -24.79
N ASP A 658 -4.86 -9.24 -25.01
CA ASP A 658 -3.47 -9.70 -24.90
C ASP A 658 -2.97 -9.66 -23.44
N LEU A 659 -3.56 -10.49 -22.60
CA LEU A 659 -2.95 -10.91 -21.34
C LEU A 659 -1.84 -11.91 -21.68
N SER A 660 -0.64 -11.43 -21.96
CA SER A 660 0.48 -12.29 -22.36
C SER A 660 0.98 -13.10 -21.16
N LEU A 661 0.74 -14.40 -21.20
CA LEU A 661 1.40 -15.39 -20.34
C LEU A 661 2.88 -15.49 -20.76
N ILE A 662 3.79 -15.06 -19.90
CA ILE A 662 5.22 -15.20 -20.12
C ILE A 662 5.70 -16.45 -19.41
N HIS A 663 6.12 -17.47 -20.19
CA HIS A 663 6.82 -18.63 -19.66
C HIS A 663 8.31 -18.30 -19.48
N ILE A 664 8.78 -18.36 -18.25
CA ILE A 664 10.19 -18.19 -17.93
C ILE A 664 10.83 -19.55 -17.76
N SER A 665 11.71 -19.95 -18.69
CA SER A 665 12.51 -21.16 -18.57
C SER A 665 13.84 -20.89 -17.89
N GLU A 666 14.11 -21.55 -16.79
CA GLU A 666 15.33 -21.72 -15.98
C GLU A 666 16.12 -20.47 -15.48
N PRO A 667 16.57 -20.48 -14.21
CA PRO A 667 17.16 -19.33 -13.52
C PRO A 667 18.61 -19.00 -13.90
N THR A 668 19.20 -19.61 -14.92
CA THR A 668 20.60 -19.42 -15.29
C THR A 668 20.84 -18.44 -16.43
N ARG A 669 19.78 -17.91 -17.05
CA ARG A 669 19.90 -16.86 -18.08
C ARG A 669 19.01 -15.67 -17.74
N PRO A 670 19.51 -14.43 -17.86
CA PRO A 670 18.65 -13.25 -17.73
C PRO A 670 17.60 -13.27 -18.84
N LEU A 671 16.35 -13.24 -18.45
CA LEU A 671 15.22 -13.19 -19.37
C LEU A 671 14.94 -11.74 -19.74
N TYR A 672 14.77 -11.50 -21.02
CA TYR A 672 14.29 -10.22 -21.55
C TYR A 672 12.78 -10.37 -21.78
N ILE A 673 12.00 -9.55 -21.09
CA ILE A 673 10.57 -9.40 -21.35
C ILE A 673 10.44 -8.25 -22.34
N SER A 674 10.00 -8.55 -23.56
CA SER A 674 9.73 -7.56 -24.62
C SER A 674 8.31 -7.03 -24.51
#